data_cd25d99d3e1c5a47b44131b0ab09c204
#
_entry.id   cd25d99d3e1c5a47b44131b0ab09c204
#
_cell.length_a   1.000
_cell.length_b   1.000
_cell.length_c   1.000
_cell.angle_alpha   90.00
_cell.angle_beta   90.00
_cell.angle_gamma   90.00
#
_symmetry.space_group_name_H-M   'P 1'
#
loop_
_entity.id
_entity.type
_entity.pdbx_description
1 polymer ?
#
loop_
_entity_poly.entity_id
_entity_poly.type
_entity_poly.pdbx_seq_one_letter_code
_entity_poly.pdbx_strand_id
1 'polypeptide(L)'
;MSEHIIKAEFSEVMQKSYIDYAMSVICARALPDARDGLKPVQRRVLYSMDELGLRYDRPHRKSARIVGDTMGKYHPHGDSSIYESLVVMSQDFKKGVPLVDGHGNFGSIEGDGAAAMRYTEARLQKITQEAYLADLDKNVVDFVSNFDETEKEPEVLPVKVPNLLVNGADGIAVGMTTSIPPHNLGEVVDAVKAYMRKESITNEELMEYIKGPDFPTGGLVINKKDLLNIYSSGTGKLKLRGKVTFEPAKKRGEKDKLVISEIPYTMIGNNISKFLSDTVALIENKVTTDILDISNESSKDGIRIVLELRKGADVERLKNLLYKKTKLEDTFGVNMLAIVDGRPETLDLKGIIENHTQFYYEVTRRKYKTLLSKLYEQREIKEGLIKACDMIDLIIEIIRGSKSQKEVKACLTKGDVGNINFKSSDSMIEATKLSFTDKQASAILDLKLYRLIGLEILMLKEEYEEILAKIEEYEDILNNEKSLKNVIRKELDKIKKEFGRERRTVVEDGKEAVYVAAPVKEETVYFVMDRFGYSKTMDKATYQRNKENILKEYKFIVPCMNTDKICIFTNLGVMHQIKVLDIPAGKFRDKGVPIDNLYNYDSTKEYIIQVLDAESMIHSSLLFATAKSMLKVMDGELLNAAKRTVQATKLSEDELIEVIPIDWMEGSEDKVVLQTKEGVFLKFLLSEIPKKKKSALGVRGMKLSKDDSLTNIYVMAAQNISSIVYKEKELEFHRLKLSKRDSKGTKVRR
;
A
#
# COMPACT_ATOMS: atom_id res chain seq x y z
N MET A 1 -41.86 -11.73 -36.48
CA MET A 1 -40.55 -11.10 -36.18
C MET A 1 -39.48 -12.13 -36.49
N SER A 2 -38.62 -11.87 -37.48
CA SER A 2 -37.49 -12.75 -37.78
C SER A 2 -36.42 -12.56 -36.70
N GLU A 3 -36.16 -13.59 -35.91
CA GLU A 3 -35.05 -13.61 -34.98
C GLU A 3 -33.73 -13.54 -35.77
N HIS A 4 -33.01 -12.42 -35.67
CA HIS A 4 -31.67 -12.30 -36.17
C HIS A 4 -30.70 -12.93 -35.12
N ILE A 5 -30.32 -14.18 -35.37
CA ILE A 5 -29.28 -14.86 -34.57
C ILE A 5 -27.93 -14.38 -35.08
N ILE A 6 -27.25 -13.58 -34.28
CA ILE A 6 -25.87 -13.14 -34.51
C ILE A 6 -24.95 -14.21 -33.91
N LYS A 7 -24.16 -14.88 -34.74
CA LYS A 7 -23.10 -15.78 -34.29
C LYS A 7 -21.89 -14.93 -33.89
N ALA A 8 -21.49 -14.99 -32.63
CA ALA A 8 -20.26 -14.38 -32.13
C ALA A 8 -19.40 -15.44 -31.45
N GLU A 9 -18.07 -15.39 -31.64
CA GLU A 9 -17.18 -16.28 -30.93
C GLU A 9 -17.08 -15.84 -29.46
N PHE A 10 -17.16 -16.81 -28.54
CA PHE A 10 -17.12 -16.56 -27.10
C PHE A 10 -15.82 -15.82 -26.67
N SER A 11 -14.69 -16.22 -27.26
CA SER A 11 -13.39 -15.59 -26.99
C SER A 11 -13.36 -14.11 -27.40
N GLU A 12 -13.92 -13.75 -28.54
CA GLU A 12 -13.97 -12.34 -29.00
C GLU A 12 -14.89 -11.49 -28.13
N VAL A 13 -16.07 -12.05 -27.77
CA VAL A 13 -17.02 -11.35 -26.87
C VAL A 13 -16.38 -11.12 -25.50
N MET A 14 -15.71 -12.14 -24.95
CA MET A 14 -15.03 -12.03 -23.66
C MET A 14 -13.88 -11.02 -23.71
N GLN A 15 -13.04 -11.05 -24.74
CA GLN A 15 -11.96 -10.09 -24.90
C GLN A 15 -12.48 -8.65 -24.96
N LYS A 16 -13.48 -8.40 -25.81
CA LYS A 16 -14.07 -7.07 -25.95
C LYS A 16 -14.68 -6.57 -24.62
N SER A 17 -15.52 -7.41 -23.99
CA SER A 17 -16.16 -7.06 -22.73
C SER A 17 -15.15 -6.85 -21.59
N TYR A 18 -14.06 -7.64 -21.58
CA TYR A 18 -12.99 -7.47 -20.59
C TYR A 18 -12.20 -6.18 -20.80
N ILE A 19 -11.91 -5.82 -22.06
CA ILE A 19 -11.23 -4.55 -22.41
C ILE A 19 -12.11 -3.37 -22.00
N ASP A 20 -13.40 -3.39 -22.34
CA ASP A 20 -14.35 -2.32 -21.99
C ASP A 20 -14.46 -2.16 -20.46
N TYR A 21 -14.56 -3.27 -19.73
CA TYR A 21 -14.55 -3.27 -18.27
C TYR A 21 -13.22 -2.74 -17.71
N ALA A 22 -12.08 -3.21 -18.22
CA ALA A 22 -10.77 -2.78 -17.79
C ALA A 22 -10.57 -1.27 -18.00
N MET A 23 -10.94 -0.75 -19.16
CA MET A 23 -10.87 0.69 -19.47
C MET A 23 -11.77 1.51 -18.56
N SER A 24 -13.00 1.03 -18.28
CA SER A 24 -13.88 1.69 -17.32
C SER A 24 -13.28 1.74 -15.92
N VAL A 25 -12.69 0.63 -15.42
CA VAL A 25 -12.04 0.60 -14.11
C VAL A 25 -10.80 1.50 -14.07
N ILE A 26 -10.03 1.55 -15.14
CA ILE A 26 -8.82 2.37 -15.26
C ILE A 26 -9.21 3.86 -15.25
N CYS A 27 -10.03 4.31 -16.21
CA CYS A 27 -10.29 5.73 -16.45
C CYS A 27 -11.37 6.30 -15.52
N ALA A 28 -12.40 5.53 -15.15
CA ALA A 28 -13.58 6.03 -14.44
C ALA A 28 -13.69 5.56 -12.98
N ARG A 29 -12.67 4.91 -12.41
CA ARG A 29 -12.75 4.43 -11.02
C ARG A 29 -11.45 4.57 -10.23
N ALA A 30 -10.35 3.93 -10.69
CA ALA A 30 -9.18 3.69 -9.85
C ALA A 30 -8.10 4.76 -9.94
N LEU A 31 -7.91 5.35 -11.12
CA LEU A 31 -6.83 6.30 -11.36
C LEU A 31 -7.32 7.75 -11.23
N PRO A 32 -6.46 8.65 -10.72
CA PRO A 32 -6.72 10.08 -10.67
C PRO A 32 -6.48 10.73 -12.04
N ASP A 33 -7.18 11.82 -12.33
CA ASP A 33 -6.90 12.69 -13.48
C ASP A 33 -5.70 13.60 -13.17
N ALA A 34 -4.81 13.78 -14.14
CA ALA A 34 -3.61 14.60 -13.96
C ALA A 34 -3.94 16.10 -13.74
N ARG A 35 -5.08 16.59 -14.24
CA ARG A 35 -5.52 17.99 -14.15
C ARG A 35 -5.92 18.37 -12.73
N ASP A 36 -6.78 17.59 -12.07
CA ASP A 36 -7.30 17.90 -10.74
C ASP A 36 -6.78 16.98 -9.62
N GLY A 37 -6.08 15.89 -9.98
CA GLY A 37 -5.51 14.93 -9.03
C GLY A 37 -6.55 14.14 -8.24
N LEU A 38 -7.78 14.05 -8.71
CA LEU A 38 -8.88 13.40 -8.02
C LEU A 38 -9.35 12.16 -8.77
N LYS A 39 -9.75 11.14 -8.01
CA LYS A 39 -10.54 10.03 -8.55
C LYS A 39 -11.98 10.47 -8.77
N PRO A 40 -12.73 9.86 -9.70
CA PRO A 40 -14.12 10.23 -9.97
C PRO A 40 -15.02 10.27 -8.74
N VAL A 41 -14.92 9.31 -7.83
CA VAL A 41 -15.70 9.31 -6.59
C VAL A 41 -15.38 10.50 -5.69
N GLN A 42 -14.10 10.89 -5.58
CA GLN A 42 -13.67 12.03 -4.76
C GLN A 42 -14.21 13.34 -5.35
N ARG A 43 -14.09 13.51 -6.66
CA ARG A 43 -14.60 14.67 -7.40
C ARG A 43 -16.12 14.84 -7.20
N ARG A 44 -16.87 13.75 -7.34
CA ARG A 44 -18.33 13.71 -7.19
C ARG A 44 -18.78 14.02 -5.76
N VAL A 45 -18.08 13.50 -4.75
CA VAL A 45 -18.34 13.82 -3.34
C VAL A 45 -18.14 15.30 -3.06
N LEU A 46 -17.02 15.89 -3.50
CA LEU A 46 -16.73 17.31 -3.28
C LEU A 46 -17.73 18.21 -4.02
N TYR A 47 -18.09 17.84 -5.25
CA TYR A 47 -19.09 18.57 -6.02
C TYR A 47 -20.48 18.50 -5.39
N SER A 48 -20.94 17.30 -4.98
CA SER A 48 -22.20 17.14 -4.25
C SER A 48 -22.25 17.95 -2.95
N MET A 49 -21.11 18.03 -2.22
CA MET A 49 -21.03 18.85 -1.01
C MET A 49 -21.16 20.34 -1.32
N ASP A 50 -20.63 20.83 -2.43
CA ASP A 50 -20.76 22.22 -2.87
C ASP A 50 -22.20 22.53 -3.28
N GLU A 51 -22.84 21.67 -4.07
CA GLU A 51 -24.25 21.75 -4.46
C GLU A 51 -25.19 21.79 -3.23
N LEU A 52 -24.89 20.99 -2.21
CA LEU A 52 -25.60 20.99 -0.93
C LEU A 52 -25.33 22.25 -0.06
N GLY A 53 -24.44 23.15 -0.50
CA GLY A 53 -24.03 24.34 0.20
C GLY A 53 -23.28 24.07 1.51
N LEU A 54 -22.55 22.96 1.61
CA LEU A 54 -21.81 22.54 2.80
C LEU A 54 -20.44 23.24 2.90
N ARG A 55 -20.46 24.55 2.94
CA ARG A 55 -19.27 25.39 2.98
C ARG A 55 -18.60 25.36 4.35
N TYR A 56 -17.30 25.70 4.38
CA TYR A 56 -16.51 25.70 5.62
C TYR A 56 -17.06 26.62 6.72
N ASP A 57 -17.78 27.64 6.35
CA ASP A 57 -18.41 28.62 7.25
C ASP A 57 -19.86 28.27 7.63
N ARG A 58 -20.37 27.13 7.18
CA ARG A 58 -21.73 26.63 7.45
C ARG A 58 -21.66 25.43 8.43
N PRO A 59 -22.80 25.13 9.11
CA PRO A 59 -22.86 23.96 9.97
C PRO A 59 -22.61 22.67 9.24
N HIS A 60 -21.94 21.69 9.90
CA HIS A 60 -21.80 20.32 9.42
C HIS A 60 -23.17 19.67 9.16
N ARG A 61 -23.21 18.72 8.25
CA ARG A 61 -24.40 17.90 7.95
C ARG A 61 -24.04 16.42 8.03
N LYS A 62 -25.05 15.58 8.32
CA LYS A 62 -24.88 14.13 8.40
C LYS A 62 -24.22 13.58 7.14
N SER A 63 -23.19 12.77 7.32
CA SER A 63 -22.46 12.15 6.22
C SER A 63 -23.37 11.29 5.34
N ALA A 64 -24.40 10.66 5.93
CA ALA A 64 -25.41 9.91 5.21
C ALA A 64 -26.17 10.72 4.16
N ARG A 65 -26.38 12.04 4.39
CA ARG A 65 -27.01 12.94 3.41
C ARG A 65 -26.09 13.19 2.22
N ILE A 66 -24.79 13.40 2.49
CA ILE A 66 -23.79 13.62 1.45
C ILE A 66 -23.66 12.38 0.58
N VAL A 67 -23.53 11.20 1.22
CA VAL A 67 -23.43 9.91 0.54
C VAL A 67 -24.66 9.64 -0.31
N GLY A 68 -25.88 9.88 0.24
CA GLY A 68 -27.13 9.66 -0.47
C GLY A 68 -27.30 10.57 -1.69
N ASP A 69 -26.96 11.86 -1.58
CA ASP A 69 -27.01 12.81 -2.70
C ASP A 69 -25.98 12.45 -3.78
N THR A 70 -24.75 12.15 -3.39
CA THR A 70 -23.68 11.72 -4.31
C THR A 70 -24.07 10.44 -5.05
N MET A 71 -24.61 9.46 -4.34
CA MET A 71 -25.01 8.17 -4.91
C MET A 71 -26.20 8.33 -5.88
N GLY A 72 -27.18 9.12 -5.49
CA GLY A 72 -28.41 9.30 -6.27
C GLY A 72 -28.20 10.11 -7.54
N LYS A 73 -27.30 11.10 -7.52
CA LYS A 73 -27.13 12.04 -8.65
C LYS A 73 -25.92 11.71 -9.53
N TYR A 74 -24.79 11.28 -8.95
CA TYR A 74 -23.49 11.28 -9.66
C TYR A 74 -22.77 9.95 -9.67
N HIS A 75 -22.87 9.15 -8.60
CA HIS A 75 -22.01 7.97 -8.43
C HIS A 75 -22.82 6.69 -8.14
N PRO A 76 -23.26 5.94 -9.18
CA PRO A 76 -24.16 4.79 -9.05
C PRO A 76 -23.43 3.54 -8.53
N HIS A 77 -22.83 3.62 -7.35
CA HIS A 77 -22.10 2.55 -6.69
C HIS A 77 -22.48 2.46 -5.20
N GLY A 78 -21.94 1.45 -4.49
CA GLY A 78 -22.25 1.22 -3.09
C GLY A 78 -21.94 2.40 -2.18
N ASP A 79 -22.83 2.69 -1.25
CA ASP A 79 -22.74 3.75 -0.26
C ASP A 79 -21.46 3.67 0.59
N SER A 80 -21.02 2.47 0.92
CA SER A 80 -19.79 2.22 1.69
C SER A 80 -18.55 2.79 1.00
N SER A 81 -18.42 2.62 -0.33
CA SER A 81 -17.27 3.12 -1.08
C SER A 81 -17.24 4.66 -1.15
N ILE A 82 -18.43 5.27 -1.26
CA ILE A 82 -18.57 6.74 -1.24
C ILE A 82 -18.22 7.27 0.15
N TYR A 83 -18.74 6.61 1.20
CA TYR A 83 -18.45 7.00 2.58
C TYR A 83 -16.98 6.84 2.93
N GLU A 84 -16.35 5.72 2.57
CA GLU A 84 -14.91 5.52 2.77
C GLU A 84 -14.07 6.60 2.07
N SER A 85 -14.45 7.00 0.86
CA SER A 85 -13.79 8.10 0.16
C SER A 85 -13.92 9.43 0.91
N LEU A 86 -15.13 9.74 1.41
CA LEU A 86 -15.38 10.91 2.26
C LEU A 86 -14.50 10.88 3.52
N VAL A 87 -14.45 9.73 4.19
CA VAL A 87 -13.65 9.52 5.40
C VAL A 87 -12.17 9.75 5.13
N VAL A 88 -11.61 9.14 4.09
CA VAL A 88 -10.19 9.30 3.74
C VAL A 88 -9.82 10.75 3.43
N MET A 89 -10.72 11.51 2.78
CA MET A 89 -10.48 12.92 2.51
C MET A 89 -10.49 13.81 3.77
N SER A 90 -11.01 13.33 4.90
CA SER A 90 -10.98 14.05 6.17
C SER A 90 -9.82 13.66 7.09
N GLN A 91 -9.12 12.54 6.81
CA GLN A 91 -8.07 12.01 7.68
C GLN A 91 -6.74 12.73 7.46
N ASP A 92 -6.30 13.48 8.44
CA ASP A 92 -5.05 14.28 8.43
C ASP A 92 -3.77 13.42 8.52
N PHE A 93 -3.90 12.17 8.95
CA PHE A 93 -2.81 11.18 8.94
C PHE A 93 -2.68 10.43 7.59
N LYS A 94 -3.66 10.54 6.69
CA LYS A 94 -3.61 9.99 5.33
C LYS A 94 -3.39 11.06 4.27
N LYS A 95 -3.94 12.26 4.47
CA LYS A 95 -3.86 13.34 3.50
C LYS A 95 -2.95 14.47 3.99
N GLY A 96 -2.06 14.91 3.12
CA GLY A 96 -1.21 16.06 3.39
C GLY A 96 -2.03 17.31 3.68
N VAL A 97 -3.08 17.50 2.90
CA VAL A 97 -4.07 18.57 3.05
C VAL A 97 -5.46 17.94 2.99
N PRO A 98 -6.13 17.71 4.13
CA PRO A 98 -7.51 17.23 4.16
C PRO A 98 -8.45 18.14 3.38
N LEU A 99 -9.39 17.54 2.65
CA LEU A 99 -10.36 18.26 1.81
C LEU A 99 -11.73 18.36 2.46
N VAL A 100 -12.00 17.53 3.45
CA VAL A 100 -13.26 17.44 4.19
C VAL A 100 -13.00 17.73 5.66
N ASP A 101 -13.84 18.55 6.27
CA ASP A 101 -13.89 18.81 7.69
C ASP A 101 -14.94 17.88 8.33
N GLY A 102 -14.44 16.84 9.01
CA GLY A 102 -15.26 15.82 9.65
C GLY A 102 -15.52 16.12 11.12
N HIS A 103 -16.75 15.90 11.58
CA HIS A 103 -17.18 16.00 12.98
C HIS A 103 -17.72 14.66 13.46
N GLY A 104 -17.12 14.14 14.53
CA GLY A 104 -17.37 12.80 15.07
C GLY A 104 -16.16 11.87 14.90
N ASN A 105 -16.40 10.56 14.92
CA ASN A 105 -15.34 9.57 14.76
C ASN A 105 -15.15 9.23 13.27
N PHE A 106 -14.06 9.71 12.68
CA PHE A 106 -13.62 9.42 11.31
C PHE A 106 -12.45 8.41 11.26
N GLY A 107 -12.31 7.58 12.30
CA GLY A 107 -11.25 6.60 12.41
C GLY A 107 -9.98 7.15 13.05
N SER A 108 -9.02 6.26 13.31
CA SER A 108 -7.73 6.61 13.92
C SER A 108 -6.56 6.13 13.09
N ILE A 109 -5.37 6.69 13.36
CA ILE A 109 -4.11 6.25 12.76
C ILE A 109 -3.77 4.79 13.13
N GLU A 110 -4.33 4.28 14.21
CA GLU A 110 -4.11 2.90 14.72
C GLU A 110 -4.96 1.85 14.00
N GLY A 111 -5.89 2.28 13.13
CA GLY A 111 -6.71 1.40 12.32
C GLY A 111 -8.14 1.23 12.78
N ASP A 112 -8.59 2.00 13.77
CA ASP A 112 -10.00 2.06 14.08
C ASP A 112 -10.77 2.62 12.89
N GLY A 113 -11.87 1.96 12.55
CA GLY A 113 -12.77 2.39 11.50
C GLY A 113 -13.55 3.64 11.88
N ALA A 114 -14.02 4.39 10.88
CA ALA A 114 -14.97 5.47 11.12
C ALA A 114 -16.30 4.92 11.66
N ALA A 115 -16.98 5.72 12.48
CA ALA A 115 -18.35 5.41 12.88
C ALA A 115 -19.29 5.42 11.66
N ALA A 116 -20.42 4.70 11.74
CA ALA A 116 -21.39 4.66 10.65
C ALA A 116 -21.85 6.08 10.25
N MET A 117 -22.07 6.30 8.95
CA MET A 117 -22.36 7.60 8.34
C MET A 117 -23.56 8.35 8.94
N ARG A 118 -24.46 7.64 9.63
CA ARG A 118 -25.59 8.24 10.36
C ARG A 118 -25.17 8.98 11.65
N TYR A 119 -23.98 8.68 12.18
CA TYR A 119 -23.46 9.34 13.38
C TYR A 119 -22.45 10.45 13.09
N THR A 120 -21.75 10.38 11.97
CA THR A 120 -20.76 11.39 11.57
C THR A 120 -21.40 12.54 10.80
N GLU A 121 -20.74 13.69 10.84
CA GLU A 121 -21.12 14.88 10.10
C GLU A 121 -19.90 15.44 9.37
N ALA A 122 -20.13 16.11 8.22
CA ALA A 122 -19.05 16.65 7.42
C ALA A 122 -19.46 17.96 6.74
N ARG A 123 -18.45 18.74 6.38
CA ARG A 123 -18.50 19.91 5.50
C ARG A 123 -17.18 20.05 4.73
N LEU A 124 -17.14 20.94 3.75
CA LEU A 124 -15.93 21.25 3.02
C LEU A 124 -14.89 21.95 3.91
N GLN A 125 -13.63 21.63 3.72
CA GLN A 125 -12.52 22.42 4.25
C GLN A 125 -12.41 23.77 3.53
N LYS A 126 -11.86 24.78 4.18
CA LYS A 126 -11.66 26.11 3.59
C LYS A 126 -10.84 26.05 2.31
N ILE A 127 -9.73 25.29 2.32
CA ILE A 127 -8.89 25.12 1.13
C ILE A 127 -9.66 24.48 -0.03
N THR A 128 -10.57 23.55 0.26
CA THR A 128 -11.36 22.87 -0.78
C THR A 128 -12.27 23.86 -1.49
N GLN A 129 -12.91 24.73 -0.75
CA GLN A 129 -13.77 25.76 -1.32
C GLN A 129 -12.98 26.81 -2.10
N GLU A 130 -11.82 27.28 -1.59
CA GLU A 130 -11.05 28.36 -2.21
C GLU A 130 -10.09 27.89 -3.33
N ALA A 131 -9.62 26.65 -3.29
CA ALA A 131 -8.62 26.17 -4.23
C ALA A 131 -9.06 24.98 -5.11
N TYR A 132 -10.19 24.32 -4.81
CA TYR A 132 -10.67 23.17 -5.59
C TYR A 132 -12.00 23.43 -6.29
N LEU A 133 -12.91 24.19 -5.66
CA LEU A 133 -14.27 24.42 -6.13
C LEU A 133 -14.53 25.89 -6.54
N ALA A 134 -13.54 26.74 -6.33
CA ALA A 134 -13.70 28.16 -6.65
C ALA A 134 -13.94 28.36 -8.15
N ASP A 135 -14.82 29.34 -8.44
CA ASP A 135 -15.08 29.79 -9.79
C ASP A 135 -15.84 28.80 -10.72
N LEU A 136 -16.40 27.69 -10.20
CA LEU A 136 -17.22 26.72 -10.97
C LEU A 136 -18.38 27.40 -11.71
N ASP A 137 -18.97 28.45 -11.13
CA ASP A 137 -20.05 29.26 -11.71
C ASP A 137 -19.60 30.12 -12.92
N LYS A 138 -18.30 30.12 -13.24
CA LYS A 138 -17.71 30.99 -14.28
C LYS A 138 -17.32 30.23 -15.55
N ASN A 139 -17.93 29.07 -15.80
CA ASN A 139 -17.69 28.26 -16.99
C ASN A 139 -16.20 27.89 -17.20
N VAL A 140 -15.50 27.58 -16.12
CA VAL A 140 -14.07 27.34 -16.10
C VAL A 140 -13.68 25.91 -16.50
N VAL A 141 -14.62 24.96 -16.34
CA VAL A 141 -14.49 23.55 -16.73
C VAL A 141 -15.70 23.10 -17.51
N ASP A 142 -15.60 22.00 -18.20
CA ASP A 142 -16.68 21.39 -18.94
C ASP A 142 -17.56 20.54 -18.02
N PHE A 143 -18.86 20.53 -18.31
CA PHE A 143 -19.86 19.74 -17.62
C PHE A 143 -20.36 18.65 -18.54
N VAL A 144 -20.37 17.43 -18.06
CA VAL A 144 -20.90 16.25 -18.76
C VAL A 144 -22.20 15.78 -18.11
N SER A 145 -23.02 15.03 -18.86
CA SER A 145 -24.19 14.39 -18.28
C SER A 145 -23.76 13.30 -17.28
N ASN A 146 -24.52 13.17 -16.20
CA ASN A 146 -24.36 12.06 -15.26
C ASN A 146 -24.79 10.72 -15.90
N PHE A 147 -24.78 9.64 -15.10
CA PHE A 147 -25.04 8.26 -15.58
C PHE A 147 -26.46 8.05 -16.15
N ASP A 148 -27.46 8.84 -15.77
CA ASP A 148 -28.86 8.73 -16.21
C ASP A 148 -29.34 9.94 -17.02
N GLU A 149 -28.42 10.88 -17.37
CA GLU A 149 -28.66 12.10 -18.14
C GLU A 149 -29.61 13.11 -17.48
N THR A 150 -29.93 12.94 -16.20
CA THR A 150 -30.84 13.86 -15.48
C THR A 150 -30.12 15.08 -14.91
N GLU A 151 -28.84 14.94 -14.58
CA GLU A 151 -28.04 15.99 -13.96
C GLU A 151 -26.72 16.19 -14.75
N LYS A 152 -26.02 17.27 -14.45
CA LYS A 152 -24.68 17.54 -14.99
C LYS A 152 -23.66 17.54 -13.89
N GLU A 153 -22.50 16.93 -14.16
CA GLU A 153 -21.35 16.93 -13.27
C GLU A 153 -20.12 17.55 -13.98
N PRO A 154 -19.19 18.19 -13.24
CA PRO A 154 -17.96 18.69 -13.84
C PRO A 154 -17.07 17.51 -14.24
N GLU A 155 -16.51 17.57 -15.45
CA GLU A 155 -15.55 16.55 -15.91
C GLU A 155 -14.32 16.52 -15.00
N VAL A 156 -13.81 17.68 -14.60
CA VAL A 156 -12.74 17.90 -13.61
C VAL A 156 -13.04 19.12 -12.76
N LEU A 157 -12.47 19.21 -11.56
CA LEU A 157 -12.59 20.41 -10.74
C LEU A 157 -11.51 21.43 -11.09
N PRO A 158 -11.77 22.75 -10.96
CA PRO A 158 -10.81 23.83 -11.27
C PRO A 158 -9.75 23.97 -10.17
N VAL A 159 -9.02 22.91 -9.91
CA VAL A 159 -8.03 22.84 -8.82
C VAL A 159 -6.83 23.74 -9.13
N LYS A 160 -6.44 24.59 -8.17
CA LYS A 160 -5.39 25.60 -8.32
C LYS A 160 -3.99 25.10 -7.94
N VAL A 161 -3.87 23.91 -7.36
CA VAL A 161 -2.60 23.32 -6.95
C VAL A 161 -2.48 21.88 -7.44
N PRO A 162 -1.29 21.37 -7.78
CA PRO A 162 -1.13 19.99 -8.23
C PRO A 162 -1.48 18.99 -7.12
N ASN A 163 -2.76 18.65 -7.00
CA ASN A 163 -3.27 17.77 -5.93
C ASN A 163 -2.63 16.38 -5.97
N LEU A 164 -2.24 15.87 -7.14
CA LEU A 164 -1.46 14.63 -7.27
C LEU A 164 -0.19 14.65 -6.43
N LEU A 165 0.51 15.80 -6.36
CA LEU A 165 1.68 15.94 -5.51
C LEU A 165 1.33 16.28 -4.08
N VAL A 166 0.38 17.19 -3.85
CA VAL A 166 0.05 17.68 -2.50
C VAL A 166 -0.51 16.57 -1.61
N ASN A 167 -1.48 15.80 -2.12
CA ASN A 167 -2.15 14.76 -1.36
C ASN A 167 -1.73 13.35 -1.73
N GLY A 168 -0.93 13.21 -2.78
CA GLY A 168 -0.63 11.91 -3.35
C GLY A 168 -1.86 11.18 -3.88
N ALA A 169 -1.64 10.00 -4.43
CA ALA A 169 -2.71 9.11 -4.87
C ALA A 169 -2.29 7.65 -4.70
N ASP A 170 -3.25 6.80 -4.41
CA ASP A 170 -3.12 5.35 -4.37
C ASP A 170 -4.30 4.73 -5.11
N GLY A 171 -4.10 3.67 -5.86
CA GLY A 171 -5.18 3.01 -6.58
C GLY A 171 -4.73 1.74 -7.27
N ILE A 172 -5.65 0.78 -7.33
CA ILE A 172 -5.44 -0.51 -7.99
C ILE A 172 -6.45 -0.62 -9.12
N ALA A 173 -5.97 -0.60 -10.35
CA ALA A 173 -6.76 -0.82 -11.55
C ALA A 173 -6.49 -2.23 -12.13
N VAL A 174 -7.08 -2.52 -13.28
CA VAL A 174 -6.82 -3.77 -13.98
C VAL A 174 -5.45 -3.71 -14.66
N GLY A 175 -4.53 -4.54 -14.22
CA GLY A 175 -3.19 -4.63 -14.80
C GLY A 175 -2.22 -3.48 -14.44
N MET A 176 -2.66 -2.48 -13.68
CA MET A 176 -1.82 -1.35 -13.29
C MET A 176 -2.23 -0.76 -11.94
N THR A 177 -1.28 -0.08 -11.29
CA THR A 177 -1.49 0.55 -9.98
C THR A 177 -0.92 1.95 -10.00
N THR A 178 -1.52 2.87 -9.25
CA THR A 178 -0.92 4.17 -8.95
C THR A 178 -0.54 4.25 -7.48
N SER A 179 0.61 4.85 -7.21
CA SER A 179 1.10 5.09 -5.84
C SER A 179 2.00 6.32 -5.87
N ILE A 180 1.40 7.48 -5.62
CA ILE A 180 2.07 8.78 -5.66
C ILE A 180 2.20 9.27 -4.22
N PRO A 181 3.42 9.53 -3.72
CA PRO A 181 3.61 10.02 -2.36
C PRO A 181 3.15 11.48 -2.23
N PRO A 182 2.64 11.91 -1.07
CA PRO A 182 2.30 13.31 -0.82
C PRO A 182 3.56 14.17 -0.66
N HIS A 183 3.44 15.48 -0.97
CA HIS A 183 4.51 16.46 -0.88
C HIS A 183 4.04 17.72 -0.14
N ASN A 184 4.99 18.52 0.31
CA ASN A 184 4.69 19.77 1.00
C ASN A 184 4.04 20.80 0.07
N LEU A 185 2.87 21.32 0.46
CA LEU A 185 2.11 22.30 -0.33
C LEU A 185 2.96 23.54 -0.69
N GLY A 186 3.72 24.07 0.25
CA GLY A 186 4.56 25.25 0.03
C GLY A 186 5.66 24.99 -1.00
N GLU A 187 6.30 23.83 -0.93
CA GLU A 187 7.35 23.41 -1.89
C GLU A 187 6.76 23.18 -3.29
N VAL A 188 5.59 22.54 -3.37
CA VAL A 188 4.88 22.30 -4.65
C VAL A 188 4.49 23.62 -5.31
N VAL A 189 3.96 24.57 -4.54
CA VAL A 189 3.63 25.91 -5.05
C VAL A 189 4.87 26.62 -5.58
N ASP A 190 5.99 26.57 -4.88
CA ASP A 190 7.24 27.19 -5.34
C ASP A 190 7.77 26.52 -6.61
N ALA A 191 7.65 25.19 -6.74
CA ALA A 191 8.01 24.46 -7.96
C ALA A 191 7.13 24.84 -9.16
N VAL A 192 5.81 24.96 -8.97
CA VAL A 192 4.89 25.46 -10.01
C VAL A 192 5.31 26.87 -10.48
N LYS A 193 5.61 27.76 -9.54
CA LYS A 193 6.08 29.11 -9.86
C LYS A 193 7.44 29.12 -10.59
N ALA A 194 8.32 28.18 -10.26
CA ALA A 194 9.60 28.00 -10.96
C ALA A 194 9.37 27.52 -12.40
N TYR A 195 8.50 26.53 -12.61
CA TYR A 195 8.08 26.05 -13.92
C TYR A 195 7.46 27.18 -14.77
N MET A 196 6.55 28.00 -14.18
CA MET A 196 5.96 29.14 -14.87
C MET A 196 6.97 30.20 -15.34
N ARG A 197 8.12 30.30 -14.67
CA ARG A 197 9.22 31.20 -15.07
C ARG A 197 10.08 30.63 -16.21
N LYS A 198 10.31 29.31 -16.17
CA LYS A 198 11.18 28.57 -17.09
C LYS A 198 10.55 27.20 -17.38
N GLU A 199 9.77 27.13 -18.46
CA GLU A 199 9.08 25.89 -18.86
C GLU A 199 10.05 24.75 -19.24
N SER A 200 11.29 25.12 -19.64
CA SER A 200 12.37 24.15 -19.90
C SER A 200 13.09 23.64 -18.64
N ILE A 201 12.58 23.95 -17.43
CA ILE A 201 13.15 23.50 -16.15
C ILE A 201 13.25 21.97 -16.11
N THR A 202 14.34 21.43 -15.57
CA THR A 202 14.56 19.99 -15.45
C THR A 202 14.02 19.44 -14.12
N ASN A 203 13.88 18.12 -14.02
CA ASN A 203 13.50 17.49 -12.75
C ASN A 203 14.53 17.77 -11.63
N GLU A 204 15.80 17.84 -11.96
CA GLU A 204 16.87 18.18 -11.02
C GLU A 204 16.72 19.61 -10.48
N GLU A 205 16.45 20.59 -11.35
CA GLU A 205 16.18 21.97 -10.94
C GLU A 205 14.88 22.09 -10.12
N LEU A 206 13.85 21.28 -10.43
CA LEU A 206 12.60 21.23 -9.64
C LEU A 206 12.84 20.69 -8.23
N MET A 207 13.80 19.79 -8.05
CA MET A 207 14.17 19.25 -6.74
C MET A 207 14.87 20.26 -5.83
N GLU A 208 15.30 21.42 -6.35
CA GLU A 208 15.73 22.54 -5.51
C GLU A 208 14.55 23.10 -4.68
N TYR A 209 13.33 23.01 -5.21
CA TYR A 209 12.09 23.46 -4.57
C TYR A 209 11.40 22.32 -3.85
N ILE A 210 11.22 21.15 -4.48
CA ILE A 210 10.62 19.95 -3.89
C ILE A 210 11.74 19.05 -3.37
N LYS A 211 11.99 19.10 -2.07
CA LYS A 211 13.07 18.35 -1.42
C LYS A 211 12.84 16.84 -1.36
N GLY A 212 11.63 16.39 -1.65
CA GLY A 212 11.17 15.02 -1.60
C GLY A 212 9.77 14.89 -1.03
N PRO A 213 9.25 13.68 -0.85
CA PRO A 213 7.95 13.43 -0.24
C PRO A 213 7.83 14.04 1.16
N ASP A 214 6.62 14.43 1.54
CA ASP A 214 6.30 14.98 2.87
C ASP A 214 5.06 14.26 3.42
N PHE A 215 5.30 13.14 4.08
CA PHE A 215 4.24 12.29 4.60
C PHE A 215 3.56 12.91 5.83
N PRO A 216 2.24 12.77 5.97
CA PRO A 216 1.51 13.26 7.15
C PRO A 216 2.02 12.70 8.47
N THR A 217 2.53 11.48 8.47
CA THR A 217 3.08 10.78 9.64
C THR A 217 4.50 11.22 10.02
N GLY A 218 5.14 12.10 9.23
CA GLY A 218 6.54 12.47 9.41
C GLY A 218 7.50 11.35 9.00
N GLY A 219 8.44 11.03 9.87
CA GLY A 219 9.47 10.02 9.64
C GLY A 219 10.61 10.49 8.74
N LEU A 220 11.40 9.53 8.28
CA LEU A 220 12.59 9.78 7.46
C LEU A 220 12.50 9.04 6.13
N VAL A 221 12.90 9.69 5.05
CA VAL A 221 13.26 9.07 3.77
C VAL A 221 14.78 8.94 3.75
N ILE A 222 15.30 7.71 3.70
CA ILE A 222 16.73 7.42 3.92
C ILE A 222 17.53 7.12 2.65
N ASN A 223 16.93 7.29 1.48
CA ASN A 223 17.57 7.07 0.18
C ASN A 223 17.41 8.29 -0.74
N LYS A 224 17.87 9.44 -0.27
CA LYS A 224 17.79 10.71 -1.00
C LYS A 224 18.41 10.64 -2.41
N LYS A 225 19.52 9.91 -2.56
CA LYS A 225 20.22 9.75 -3.86
C LYS A 225 19.35 9.14 -4.94
N ASP A 226 18.37 8.31 -4.58
CA ASP A 226 17.50 7.65 -5.55
C ASP A 226 16.37 8.57 -6.03
N LEU A 227 16.09 9.68 -5.32
CA LEU A 227 14.95 10.55 -5.62
C LEU A 227 14.98 11.13 -7.03
N LEU A 228 16.14 11.54 -7.53
CA LEU A 228 16.24 12.09 -8.90
C LEU A 228 15.80 11.06 -9.94
N ASN A 229 16.25 9.82 -9.79
CA ASN A 229 15.86 8.73 -10.69
C ASN A 229 14.36 8.43 -10.58
N ILE A 230 13.81 8.41 -9.37
CA ILE A 230 12.38 8.18 -9.12
C ILE A 230 11.54 9.29 -9.76
N TYR A 231 11.91 10.55 -9.58
CA TYR A 231 11.18 11.68 -10.13
C TYR A 231 11.32 11.83 -11.64
N SER A 232 12.44 11.37 -12.20
CA SER A 232 12.64 11.39 -13.66
C SER A 232 11.96 10.24 -14.39
N SER A 233 11.83 9.08 -13.75
CA SER A 233 11.17 7.90 -14.34
C SER A 233 9.69 7.76 -13.96
N GLY A 234 9.23 8.46 -12.93
CA GLY A 234 7.90 8.29 -12.34
C GLY A 234 7.74 7.00 -11.53
N THR A 235 8.78 6.18 -11.40
CA THR A 235 8.71 4.88 -10.70
C THR A 235 9.94 4.64 -9.83
N GLY A 236 9.75 3.87 -8.74
CA GLY A 236 10.86 3.49 -7.89
C GLY A 236 10.45 3.07 -6.49
N LYS A 237 11.41 3.07 -5.57
CA LYS A 237 11.19 2.64 -4.19
C LYS A 237 11.81 3.64 -3.23
N LEU A 238 10.99 4.16 -2.32
CA LEU A 238 11.43 4.98 -1.20
C LEU A 238 11.63 4.09 0.02
N LYS A 239 12.73 4.27 0.73
CA LYS A 239 12.97 3.63 2.03
C LYS A 239 12.51 4.59 3.13
N LEU A 240 11.47 4.20 3.85
CA LEU A 240 10.89 4.98 4.94
C LEU A 240 11.32 4.41 6.27
N ARG A 241 11.62 5.29 7.22
CA ARG A 241 12.04 4.92 8.58
C ARG A 241 11.31 5.76 9.61
N GLY A 242 10.84 5.13 10.69
CA GLY A 242 10.28 5.84 11.84
C GLY A 242 11.35 6.59 12.62
N LYS A 243 10.94 7.66 13.30
CA LYS A 243 11.81 8.44 14.16
C LYS A 243 11.82 7.87 15.57
N VAL A 244 13.00 7.53 16.02
CA VAL A 244 13.24 6.88 17.33
C VAL A 244 14.15 7.73 18.17
N THR A 245 13.69 8.07 19.38
CA THR A 245 14.43 8.91 20.33
C THR A 245 14.72 8.13 21.61
N PHE A 246 15.92 8.26 22.14
CA PHE A 246 16.28 7.71 23.43
C PHE A 246 15.96 8.71 24.54
N GLU A 247 15.19 8.28 25.53
CA GLU A 247 14.87 9.05 26.74
C GLU A 247 15.55 8.36 27.94
N PRO A 248 16.63 8.92 28.52
CA PRO A 248 17.26 8.33 29.69
C PRO A 248 16.39 8.51 30.93
N ALA A 249 16.47 7.56 31.86
CA ALA A 249 15.82 7.62 33.17
C ALA A 249 16.21 8.88 33.93
N LYS A 250 15.25 9.66 34.38
CA LYS A 250 15.47 10.93 35.12
C LYS A 250 15.51 10.75 36.63
N LYS A 251 14.88 9.69 37.15
CA LYS A 251 14.74 9.43 38.57
C LYS A 251 15.24 8.04 38.95
N ARG A 252 15.61 7.85 40.20
CA ARG A 252 16.01 6.55 40.74
C ARG A 252 14.77 5.61 40.72
N GLY A 253 14.86 4.52 39.97
CA GLY A 253 13.76 3.55 39.78
C GLY A 253 13.03 3.65 38.44
N GLU A 254 13.22 4.74 37.69
CA GLU A 254 12.76 4.79 36.30
C GLU A 254 13.69 3.96 35.41
N LYS A 255 13.15 3.52 34.28
CA LYS A 255 13.87 2.78 33.25
C LYS A 255 14.20 3.71 32.08
N ASP A 256 15.30 3.43 31.39
CA ASP A 256 15.58 4.06 30.11
C ASP A 256 14.50 3.69 29.10
N LYS A 257 14.13 4.60 28.23
CA LYS A 257 13.06 4.41 27.24
C LYS A 257 13.56 4.69 25.83
N LEU A 258 13.07 3.89 24.91
CA LEU A 258 13.17 4.17 23.49
C LEU A 258 11.78 4.53 22.99
N VAL A 259 11.64 5.76 22.51
CA VAL A 259 10.35 6.35 22.15
C VAL A 259 10.27 6.51 20.63
N ILE A 260 9.24 5.95 20.02
CA ILE A 260 8.91 6.12 18.61
C ILE A 260 7.85 7.22 18.54
N SER A 261 8.23 8.38 17.99
CA SER A 261 7.37 9.57 17.87
C SER A 261 6.79 9.76 16.48
N GLU A 262 7.39 9.17 15.44
CA GLU A 262 6.94 9.21 14.08
C GLU A 262 7.12 7.84 13.44
N ILE A 263 6.16 7.42 12.62
CA ILE A 263 6.13 6.10 11.98
C ILE A 263 6.22 6.22 10.46
N PRO A 264 6.72 5.21 9.75
CA PRO A 264 6.60 5.14 8.30
C PRO A 264 5.15 5.23 7.86
N TYR A 265 4.88 5.96 6.78
CA TYR A 265 3.52 6.11 6.24
C TYR A 265 2.86 4.76 5.91
N THR A 266 3.66 3.76 5.52
CA THR A 266 3.21 2.39 5.27
C THR A 266 2.80 1.63 6.54
N MET A 267 3.08 2.19 7.72
CA MET A 267 2.78 1.56 9.01
C MET A 267 1.40 1.96 9.58
N ILE A 268 0.67 2.87 8.93
CA ILE A 268 -0.68 3.30 9.35
C ILE A 268 -1.64 2.11 9.45
N GLY A 269 -2.56 2.20 10.40
CA GLY A 269 -3.63 1.23 10.59
C GLY A 269 -3.16 -0.04 11.31
N ASN A 270 -3.65 -1.19 10.90
CA ASN A 270 -3.36 -2.49 11.54
C ASN A 270 -1.86 -2.85 11.59
N ASN A 271 -1.02 -2.15 10.83
CA ASN A 271 0.43 -2.37 10.86
C ASN A 271 1.08 -1.86 12.16
N ILE A 272 0.44 -0.93 12.89
CA ILE A 272 0.89 -0.52 14.24
C ILE A 272 0.74 -1.69 15.21
N SER A 273 -0.44 -2.32 15.26
CA SER A 273 -0.67 -3.51 16.09
C SER A 273 0.25 -4.66 15.71
N LYS A 274 0.50 -4.84 14.41
CA LYS A 274 1.47 -5.82 13.94
C LYS A 274 2.89 -5.52 14.42
N PHE A 275 3.32 -4.26 14.36
CA PHE A 275 4.63 -3.84 14.87
C PHE A 275 4.78 -4.16 16.38
N LEU A 276 3.74 -3.90 17.18
CA LEU A 276 3.74 -4.23 18.60
C LEU A 276 3.90 -5.74 18.80
N SER A 277 3.11 -6.55 18.09
CA SER A 277 3.18 -8.02 18.15
C SER A 277 4.53 -8.57 17.68
N ASP A 278 5.08 -8.04 16.59
CA ASP A 278 6.40 -8.43 16.08
C ASP A 278 7.50 -8.10 17.10
N THR A 279 7.38 -6.95 17.79
CA THR A 279 8.35 -6.56 18.84
C THR A 279 8.24 -7.48 20.07
N VAL A 280 7.02 -7.83 20.50
CA VAL A 280 6.82 -8.82 21.58
C VAL A 280 7.41 -10.16 21.19
N ALA A 281 7.21 -10.62 19.96
CA ALA A 281 7.81 -11.85 19.46
C ALA A 281 9.36 -11.84 19.49
N LEU A 282 10.00 -10.69 19.25
CA LEU A 282 11.46 -10.55 19.39
C LEU A 282 11.91 -10.77 20.85
N ILE A 283 11.10 -10.36 21.83
CA ILE A 283 11.38 -10.55 23.26
C ILE A 283 11.16 -12.03 23.65
N GLU A 284 10.02 -12.60 23.30
CA GLU A 284 9.64 -13.97 23.63
C GLU A 284 10.60 -14.99 23.02
N ASN A 285 10.99 -14.79 21.76
CA ASN A 285 11.95 -15.63 21.05
C ASN A 285 13.42 -15.35 21.47
N LYS A 286 13.63 -14.50 22.47
CA LYS A 286 14.96 -14.14 23.00
C LYS A 286 15.95 -13.60 21.95
N VAL A 287 15.43 -13.00 20.87
CA VAL A 287 16.26 -12.31 19.86
C VAL A 287 16.92 -11.08 20.50
N THR A 288 16.22 -10.45 21.43
CA THR A 288 16.76 -9.41 22.31
C THR A 288 16.28 -9.60 23.74
N THR A 289 17.13 -9.24 24.69
CA THR A 289 16.80 -9.18 26.12
C THR A 289 16.84 -7.75 26.64
N ASP A 290 17.08 -6.78 25.75
CA ASP A 290 17.27 -5.37 26.10
C ASP A 290 15.95 -4.62 26.27
N ILE A 291 14.86 -5.13 25.70
CA ILE A 291 13.50 -4.62 25.88
C ILE A 291 12.84 -5.37 27.02
N LEU A 292 12.32 -4.63 27.98
CA LEU A 292 11.60 -5.18 29.14
C LEU A 292 10.09 -5.16 28.93
N ASP A 293 9.59 -4.08 28.29
CA ASP A 293 8.17 -3.89 28.02
C ASP A 293 7.96 -2.99 26.83
N ILE A 294 6.80 -3.08 26.18
CA ILE A 294 6.36 -2.20 25.12
C ILE A 294 4.94 -1.73 25.39
N SER A 295 4.73 -0.42 25.33
CA SER A 295 3.42 0.22 25.50
C SER A 295 3.13 1.19 24.37
N ASN A 296 1.87 1.28 24.01
CA ASN A 296 1.36 2.27 23.08
C ASN A 296 0.69 3.39 23.88
N GLU A 297 1.31 4.54 23.94
CA GLU A 297 0.85 5.75 24.61
C GLU A 297 0.33 6.80 23.60
N SER A 298 0.07 6.39 22.34
CA SER A 298 -0.41 7.29 21.29
C SER A 298 -1.74 7.91 21.67
N SER A 299 -1.94 9.16 21.28
CA SER A 299 -3.15 9.93 21.57
C SER A 299 -3.50 10.85 20.40
N LYS A 300 -4.50 11.72 20.59
CA LYS A 300 -4.80 12.79 19.63
C LYS A 300 -3.64 13.76 19.38
N ASP A 301 -2.67 13.82 20.29
CA ASP A 301 -1.50 14.69 20.18
C ASP A 301 -0.38 14.07 19.32
N GLY A 302 -0.51 12.81 18.91
CA GLY A 302 0.41 12.12 18.02
C GLY A 302 0.77 10.71 18.46
N ILE A 303 1.65 10.09 17.67
CA ILE A 303 2.20 8.75 17.93
C ILE A 303 3.21 8.82 19.06
N ARG A 304 3.06 7.91 20.04
CA ARG A 304 4.01 7.67 21.11
C ARG A 304 4.01 6.19 21.48
N ILE A 305 4.92 5.43 20.88
CA ILE A 305 5.14 4.02 21.25
C ILE A 305 6.43 3.97 22.09
N VAL A 306 6.33 3.40 23.28
CA VAL A 306 7.40 3.41 24.28
C VAL A 306 7.88 1.98 24.52
N LEU A 307 9.19 1.77 24.38
CA LEU A 307 9.88 0.55 24.77
C LEU A 307 10.70 0.83 26.03
N GLU A 308 10.42 0.14 27.13
CA GLU A 308 11.21 0.20 28.35
C GLU A 308 12.45 -0.68 28.20
N LEU A 309 13.61 -0.12 28.50
CA LEU A 309 14.89 -0.78 28.28
C LEU A 309 15.51 -1.32 29.57
N ARG A 310 16.28 -2.39 29.43
CA ARG A 310 17.18 -2.85 30.48
C ARG A 310 18.31 -1.83 30.68
N LYS A 311 18.75 -1.65 31.91
CA LYS A 311 19.88 -0.77 32.25
C LYS A 311 21.13 -1.22 31.46
N GLY A 312 21.73 -0.28 30.71
CA GLY A 312 22.93 -0.53 29.91
C GLY A 312 22.63 -1.23 28.55
N ALA A 313 21.39 -1.20 28.06
CA ALA A 313 21.03 -1.70 26.74
C ALA A 313 21.78 -0.95 25.64
N ASP A 314 22.21 -1.66 24.61
CA ASP A 314 22.81 -1.06 23.41
C ASP A 314 21.69 -0.49 22.50
N VAL A 315 21.47 0.81 22.64
CA VAL A 315 20.39 1.54 21.95
C VAL A 315 20.55 1.50 20.44
N GLU A 316 21.77 1.65 19.91
CA GLU A 316 21.98 1.67 18.45
C GLU A 316 21.77 0.28 17.84
N ARG A 317 22.25 -0.75 18.51
CA ARG A 317 21.99 -2.13 18.10
C ARG A 317 20.50 -2.45 18.13
N LEU A 318 19.78 -1.97 19.15
CA LEU A 318 18.35 -2.18 19.29
C LEU A 318 17.55 -1.46 18.20
N LYS A 319 17.90 -0.20 17.88
CA LYS A 319 17.32 0.53 16.75
C LYS A 319 17.51 -0.25 15.43
N ASN A 320 18.72 -0.73 15.17
CA ASN A 320 19.02 -1.50 13.97
C ASN A 320 18.25 -2.84 13.91
N LEU A 321 18.06 -3.49 15.06
CA LEU A 321 17.23 -4.68 15.17
C LEU A 321 15.79 -4.37 14.79
N LEU A 322 15.19 -3.33 15.36
CA LEU A 322 13.80 -2.91 15.08
C LEU A 322 13.63 -2.56 13.59
N TYR A 323 14.54 -1.76 13.04
CA TYR A 323 14.50 -1.41 11.61
C TYR A 323 14.58 -2.64 10.69
N LYS A 324 15.41 -3.63 11.03
CA LYS A 324 15.62 -4.81 10.18
C LYS A 324 14.54 -5.89 10.32
N LYS A 325 13.90 -5.98 11.50
CA LYS A 325 12.99 -7.07 11.85
C LYS A 325 11.53 -6.68 11.92
N THR A 326 11.22 -5.40 11.86
CA THR A 326 9.85 -4.89 11.98
C THR A 326 9.52 -3.90 10.86
N LYS A 327 8.29 -3.43 10.83
CA LYS A 327 7.79 -2.40 9.90
C LYS A 327 8.26 -0.97 10.23
N LEU A 328 9.13 -0.79 11.24
CA LEU A 328 9.67 0.52 11.58
C LEU A 328 10.61 1.08 10.49
N GLU A 329 11.17 0.24 9.65
CA GLU A 329 11.72 0.57 8.34
C GLU A 329 10.96 -0.23 7.28
N ASP A 330 10.44 0.46 6.28
CA ASP A 330 9.65 -0.18 5.22
C ASP A 330 9.89 0.53 3.88
N THR A 331 9.41 -0.08 2.82
CA THR A 331 9.55 0.43 1.46
C THR A 331 8.21 0.91 0.93
N PHE A 332 8.16 2.16 0.46
CA PHE A 332 7.04 2.71 -0.29
C PHE A 332 7.36 2.61 -1.79
N GLY A 333 6.55 1.84 -2.52
CA GLY A 333 6.66 1.75 -3.97
C GLY A 333 6.06 2.98 -4.64
N VAL A 334 6.84 3.70 -5.42
CA VAL A 334 6.39 4.85 -6.20
C VAL A 334 6.00 4.39 -7.60
N ASN A 335 4.82 4.80 -8.06
CA ASN A 335 4.36 4.71 -9.43
C ASN A 335 3.43 5.90 -9.72
N MET A 336 3.94 6.91 -10.40
CA MET A 336 3.23 8.17 -10.65
C MET A 336 2.34 8.05 -11.89
N LEU A 337 1.42 7.08 -11.85
CA LEU A 337 0.46 6.79 -12.91
C LEU A 337 -0.80 7.66 -12.73
N ALA A 338 -1.20 8.38 -13.76
CA ALA A 338 -2.41 9.21 -13.78
C ALA A 338 -3.09 9.16 -15.15
N ILE A 339 -4.30 9.68 -15.25
CA ILE A 339 -5.00 9.83 -16.54
C ILE A 339 -4.61 11.18 -17.15
N VAL A 340 -4.07 11.14 -18.36
CA VAL A 340 -3.74 12.29 -19.21
C VAL A 340 -4.51 12.13 -20.52
N ASP A 341 -5.34 13.09 -20.87
CA ASP A 341 -6.16 13.06 -22.11
C ASP A 341 -6.91 11.73 -22.32
N GLY A 342 -7.50 11.21 -21.23
CA GLY A 342 -8.28 9.96 -21.23
C GLY A 342 -7.43 8.68 -21.29
N ARG A 343 -6.11 8.74 -21.16
CA ARG A 343 -5.19 7.59 -21.19
C ARG A 343 -4.35 7.50 -19.91
N PRO A 344 -4.06 6.29 -19.43
CA PRO A 344 -3.16 6.12 -18.30
C PRO A 344 -1.70 6.33 -18.73
N GLU A 345 -1.01 7.26 -18.09
CA GLU A 345 0.39 7.57 -18.33
C GLU A 345 1.18 7.64 -17.03
N THR A 346 2.41 7.11 -17.04
CA THR A 346 3.35 7.29 -15.93
C THR A 346 4.09 8.61 -16.15
N LEU A 347 3.84 9.54 -15.23
CA LEU A 347 4.40 10.90 -15.32
C LEU A 347 5.68 11.00 -14.48
N ASP A 348 6.63 11.78 -14.95
CA ASP A 348 7.73 12.29 -14.15
C ASP A 348 7.28 13.51 -13.32
N LEU A 349 8.12 13.99 -12.42
CA LEU A 349 7.78 15.14 -11.56
C LEU A 349 7.41 16.38 -12.37
N LYS A 350 8.18 16.66 -13.44
CA LYS A 350 7.91 17.78 -14.34
C LYS A 350 6.58 17.59 -15.05
N GLY A 351 6.30 16.41 -15.57
CA GLY A 351 5.06 16.13 -16.30
C GLY A 351 3.80 16.35 -15.46
N ILE A 352 3.84 16.01 -14.15
CA ILE A 352 2.72 16.31 -13.25
C ILE A 352 2.51 17.82 -13.09
N ILE A 353 3.62 18.58 -12.89
CA ILE A 353 3.55 20.04 -12.73
C ILE A 353 3.10 20.69 -14.03
N GLU A 354 3.58 20.23 -15.17
CA GLU A 354 3.24 20.72 -16.50
C GLU A 354 1.76 20.53 -16.81
N ASN A 355 1.25 19.30 -16.73
CA ASN A 355 -0.16 18.99 -17.01
C ASN A 355 -1.09 19.85 -16.15
N HIS A 356 -0.81 19.96 -14.85
CA HIS A 356 -1.61 20.78 -13.96
C HIS A 356 -1.50 22.27 -14.28
N THR A 357 -0.30 22.78 -14.57
CA THR A 357 -0.09 24.22 -14.84
C THR A 357 -0.76 24.64 -16.15
N GLN A 358 -0.69 23.82 -17.19
CA GLN A 358 -1.38 24.07 -18.46
C GLN A 358 -2.89 24.11 -18.26
N PHE A 359 -3.43 23.13 -17.51
CA PHE A 359 -4.83 23.14 -17.13
C PHE A 359 -5.21 24.40 -16.32
N TYR A 360 -4.38 24.83 -15.38
CA TYR A 360 -4.62 26.05 -14.61
C TYR A 360 -4.61 27.32 -15.47
N TYR A 361 -3.74 27.39 -16.50
CA TYR A 361 -3.80 28.47 -17.49
C TYR A 361 -5.14 28.46 -18.24
N GLU A 362 -5.63 27.31 -18.66
CA GLU A 362 -6.90 27.18 -19.35
C GLU A 362 -8.07 27.64 -18.46
N VAL A 363 -8.17 27.13 -17.25
CA VAL A 363 -9.17 27.52 -16.25
C VAL A 363 -9.16 29.02 -16.02
N THR A 364 -7.98 29.62 -15.89
CA THR A 364 -7.85 31.07 -15.66
C THR A 364 -8.29 31.86 -16.88
N ARG A 365 -7.91 31.47 -18.09
CA ARG A 365 -8.38 32.11 -19.33
C ARG A 365 -9.89 32.04 -19.47
N ARG A 366 -10.50 30.88 -19.23
CA ARG A 366 -11.96 30.69 -19.28
C ARG A 366 -12.67 31.56 -18.24
N LYS A 367 -12.13 31.66 -17.03
CA LYS A 367 -12.63 32.56 -15.97
C LYS A 367 -12.68 33.99 -16.45
N TYR A 368 -11.55 34.54 -16.90
CA TYR A 368 -11.50 35.94 -17.29
C TYR A 368 -12.29 36.24 -18.56
N LYS A 369 -12.36 35.28 -19.50
CA LYS A 369 -13.23 35.39 -20.69
C LYS A 369 -14.72 35.49 -20.29
N THR A 370 -15.16 34.68 -19.34
CA THR A 370 -16.54 34.73 -18.82
C THR A 370 -16.82 36.04 -18.07
N LEU A 371 -15.87 36.47 -17.22
CA LEU A 371 -16.01 37.74 -16.49
C LEU A 371 -15.99 38.93 -17.44
N LEU A 372 -15.14 38.94 -18.45
CA LEU A 372 -15.06 40.00 -19.46
C LEU A 372 -16.34 40.06 -20.27
N SER A 373 -16.93 38.96 -20.68
CA SER A 373 -18.22 38.91 -21.36
C SER A 373 -19.35 39.56 -20.49
N LYS A 374 -19.40 39.27 -19.19
CA LYS A 374 -20.34 39.88 -18.25
C LYS A 374 -20.09 41.39 -18.11
N LEU A 375 -18.82 41.82 -18.09
CA LEU A 375 -18.50 43.26 -18.03
C LEU A 375 -18.87 44.00 -19.30
N TYR A 376 -18.73 43.42 -20.49
CA TYR A 376 -19.19 43.99 -21.71
C TYR A 376 -20.70 44.17 -21.75
N GLU A 377 -21.48 43.19 -21.24
CA GLU A 377 -22.90 43.32 -21.11
C GLU A 377 -23.30 44.45 -20.12
N GLN A 378 -22.58 44.54 -19.01
CA GLN A 378 -22.79 45.58 -18.02
C GLN A 378 -22.41 46.97 -18.59
N ARG A 379 -21.28 47.07 -19.34
CA ARG A 379 -20.87 48.29 -20.03
C ARG A 379 -21.93 48.76 -21.01
N GLU A 380 -22.43 47.84 -21.86
CA GLU A 380 -23.48 48.14 -22.84
C GLU A 380 -24.71 48.75 -22.14
N ILE A 381 -25.18 48.12 -21.06
CA ILE A 381 -26.35 48.63 -20.30
C ILE A 381 -26.03 49.98 -19.68
N LYS A 382 -24.89 50.15 -19.01
CA LYS A 382 -24.53 51.40 -18.32
C LYS A 382 -24.39 52.55 -19.28
N GLU A 383 -23.72 52.31 -20.42
CA GLU A 383 -23.56 53.30 -21.50
C GLU A 383 -24.93 53.78 -22.00
N GLY A 384 -25.87 52.85 -22.23
CA GLY A 384 -27.24 53.19 -22.59
C GLY A 384 -27.98 54.01 -21.55
N LEU A 385 -27.81 53.66 -20.27
CA LEU A 385 -28.44 54.44 -19.17
C LEU A 385 -27.84 55.85 -19.03
N ILE A 386 -26.54 56.02 -19.21
CA ILE A 386 -25.88 57.34 -19.20
C ILE A 386 -26.42 58.18 -20.33
N LYS A 387 -26.43 57.66 -21.58
CA LYS A 387 -26.99 58.35 -22.76
C LYS A 387 -28.50 58.69 -22.53
N ALA A 388 -29.25 57.78 -21.89
CA ALA A 388 -30.67 58.04 -21.57
C ALA A 388 -30.84 59.14 -20.55
N CYS A 389 -29.97 59.24 -19.55
CA CYS A 389 -29.99 60.35 -18.59
C CYS A 389 -29.74 61.72 -19.22
N ASP A 390 -28.83 61.79 -20.22
CA ASP A 390 -28.50 63.04 -20.93
C ASP A 390 -29.70 63.51 -21.79
N MET A 391 -30.61 62.64 -22.22
CA MET A 391 -31.82 62.95 -23.01
C MET A 391 -33.13 62.52 -22.31
N ILE A 392 -33.14 62.63 -21.02
CA ILE A 392 -34.23 62.04 -20.18
C ILE A 392 -35.58 62.66 -20.52
N ASP A 393 -35.66 63.97 -20.80
CA ASP A 393 -36.89 64.63 -21.13
C ASP A 393 -37.55 64.06 -22.39
N LEU A 394 -36.74 63.77 -23.43
CA LEU A 394 -37.16 63.10 -24.65
C LEU A 394 -37.70 61.68 -24.35
N ILE A 395 -36.99 60.91 -23.53
CA ILE A 395 -37.39 59.54 -23.17
C ILE A 395 -38.72 59.55 -22.37
N ILE A 396 -38.88 60.49 -21.44
CA ILE A 396 -40.15 60.69 -20.72
C ILE A 396 -41.29 61.04 -21.69
N GLU A 397 -41.00 61.89 -22.65
CA GLU A 397 -42.00 62.27 -23.68
C GLU A 397 -42.42 61.05 -24.53
N ILE A 398 -41.46 60.22 -25.01
CA ILE A 398 -41.70 58.98 -25.71
C ILE A 398 -42.53 58.00 -24.88
N ILE A 399 -42.20 57.78 -23.60
CA ILE A 399 -42.92 56.90 -22.71
C ILE A 399 -44.39 57.36 -22.49
N ARG A 400 -44.60 58.67 -22.27
CA ARG A 400 -45.91 59.22 -22.09
C ARG A 400 -46.77 59.33 -23.36
N GLY A 401 -46.10 59.44 -24.51
CA GLY A 401 -46.76 59.49 -25.82
C GLY A 401 -47.12 58.18 -26.43
N SER A 402 -46.54 57.09 -25.92
CA SER A 402 -46.74 55.73 -26.41
C SER A 402 -47.91 55.03 -25.75
N LYS A 403 -48.55 54.12 -26.44
CA LYS A 403 -49.69 53.29 -25.91
C LYS A 403 -49.23 51.96 -25.36
N SER A 404 -48.04 51.49 -25.66
CA SER A 404 -47.52 50.21 -25.21
C SER A 404 -45.98 50.22 -25.05
N GLN A 405 -45.47 49.36 -24.17
CA GLN A 405 -44.03 49.15 -23.96
C GLN A 405 -43.32 48.75 -25.28
N LYS A 406 -44.02 48.04 -26.17
CA LYS A 406 -43.48 47.63 -27.48
C LYS A 406 -43.21 48.80 -28.39
N GLU A 407 -44.08 49.82 -28.41
CA GLU A 407 -43.89 51.05 -29.18
C GLU A 407 -42.71 51.87 -28.63
N VAL A 408 -42.62 52.02 -27.31
CA VAL A 408 -41.47 52.68 -26.65
C VAL A 408 -40.19 52.00 -27.04
N LYS A 409 -40.13 50.69 -26.95
CA LYS A 409 -38.96 49.89 -27.27
C LYS A 409 -38.60 50.00 -28.77
N ALA A 410 -39.58 49.99 -29.69
CA ALA A 410 -39.36 50.18 -31.11
C ALA A 410 -38.81 51.58 -31.42
N CYS A 411 -39.29 52.62 -30.77
CA CYS A 411 -38.77 53.97 -30.87
C CYS A 411 -37.32 54.06 -30.37
N LEU A 412 -37.07 53.57 -29.18
CA LEU A 412 -35.71 53.59 -28.60
C LEU A 412 -34.67 52.81 -29.45
N THR A 413 -35.07 51.68 -30.05
CA THR A 413 -34.16 50.80 -30.77
C THR A 413 -34.02 51.13 -32.27
N LYS A 414 -35.10 51.60 -32.91
CA LYS A 414 -35.18 51.79 -34.37
C LYS A 414 -35.58 53.20 -34.80
N GLY A 415 -35.82 54.10 -33.85
CA GLY A 415 -36.32 55.41 -34.14
C GLY A 415 -37.76 55.40 -34.72
N ASP A 416 -38.57 54.36 -34.45
CA ASP A 416 -39.96 54.27 -34.95
C ASP A 416 -40.87 55.20 -34.15
N VAL A 417 -41.27 56.29 -34.79
CA VAL A 417 -42.11 57.36 -34.18
C VAL A 417 -43.57 57.31 -34.57
N GLY A 418 -43.97 56.35 -35.44
CA GLY A 418 -45.24 56.38 -36.15
C GLY A 418 -46.49 56.34 -35.28
N ASN A 419 -46.42 55.75 -34.05
CA ASN A 419 -47.56 55.60 -33.13
C ASN A 419 -47.39 56.40 -31.80
N ILE A 420 -46.46 57.35 -31.76
CA ILE A 420 -46.12 58.07 -30.55
C ILE A 420 -46.56 59.52 -30.68
N ASN A 421 -47.22 60.01 -29.66
CA ASN A 421 -47.70 61.45 -29.62
C ASN A 421 -46.58 62.32 -29.02
N PHE A 422 -45.88 63.07 -29.85
CA PHE A 422 -44.84 64.03 -29.44
C PHE A 422 -45.44 65.43 -29.19
N LYS A 423 -44.81 66.16 -28.31
CA LYS A 423 -45.21 67.57 -28.00
C LYS A 423 -44.69 68.58 -28.99
N SER A 424 -43.51 68.25 -29.61
CA SER A 424 -42.86 69.10 -30.59
C SER A 424 -42.33 68.28 -31.81
N SER A 425 -42.21 68.95 -32.96
CA SER A 425 -41.60 68.38 -34.15
C SER A 425 -40.09 68.07 -33.96
N ASP A 426 -39.43 68.85 -33.12
CA ASP A 426 -38.00 68.69 -32.84
C ASP A 426 -37.76 67.40 -32.01
N SER A 427 -38.61 67.16 -30.98
CA SER A 427 -38.56 65.93 -30.20
C SER A 427 -38.82 64.67 -31.09
N MET A 428 -39.71 64.80 -32.06
CA MET A 428 -39.96 63.71 -33.03
C MET A 428 -38.76 63.46 -33.91
N ILE A 429 -38.05 64.50 -34.42
CA ILE A 429 -36.88 64.39 -35.23
C ILE A 429 -35.72 63.79 -34.41
N GLU A 430 -35.55 64.19 -33.14
CA GLU A 430 -34.52 63.63 -32.27
C GLU A 430 -34.81 62.16 -31.94
N ALA A 431 -36.07 61.79 -31.73
CA ALA A 431 -36.48 60.41 -31.47
C ALA A 431 -36.15 59.48 -32.66
N THR A 432 -36.20 59.93 -33.92
CA THR A 432 -35.83 59.11 -35.08
C THR A 432 -34.34 58.78 -35.15
N LYS A 433 -33.48 59.47 -34.41
CA LYS A 433 -32.03 59.24 -34.35
C LYS A 433 -31.62 58.26 -33.28
N LEU A 434 -32.59 57.81 -32.45
CA LEU A 434 -32.32 56.85 -31.36
C LEU A 434 -31.97 55.46 -31.94
N SER A 435 -30.92 54.88 -31.42
CA SER A 435 -30.40 53.59 -31.82
C SER A 435 -29.85 52.79 -30.62
N PHE A 436 -30.63 52.69 -29.58
CA PHE A 436 -30.31 51.87 -28.41
C PHE A 436 -30.38 50.38 -28.78
N THR A 437 -29.59 49.54 -28.11
CA THR A 437 -29.75 48.11 -28.26
C THR A 437 -31.00 47.62 -27.48
N ASP A 438 -31.45 46.41 -27.79
CA ASP A 438 -32.61 45.81 -27.08
C ASP A 438 -32.38 45.70 -25.57
N LYS A 439 -31.13 45.41 -25.14
CA LYS A 439 -30.74 45.36 -23.72
C LYS A 439 -30.79 46.77 -23.10
N GLN A 440 -30.26 47.74 -23.77
CA GLN A 440 -30.28 49.15 -23.33
C GLN A 440 -31.72 49.68 -23.22
N ALA A 441 -32.53 49.47 -24.23
CA ALA A 441 -33.94 49.88 -24.20
C ALA A 441 -34.74 49.24 -23.07
N SER A 442 -34.50 47.94 -22.79
CA SER A 442 -35.12 47.24 -21.67
C SER A 442 -34.68 47.83 -20.30
N ALA A 443 -33.36 48.06 -20.14
CA ALA A 443 -32.82 48.67 -18.93
C ALA A 443 -33.31 50.09 -18.69
N ILE A 444 -33.50 50.90 -19.78
CA ILE A 444 -34.08 52.24 -19.69
C ILE A 444 -35.53 52.17 -19.22
N LEU A 445 -36.33 51.22 -19.71
CA LEU A 445 -37.72 51.03 -19.28
C LEU A 445 -37.86 50.59 -17.82
N ASP A 446 -36.87 49.83 -17.33
CA ASP A 446 -36.80 49.35 -15.95
C ASP A 446 -36.18 50.39 -14.98
N LEU A 447 -35.79 51.60 -15.51
CA LEU A 447 -35.12 52.63 -14.70
C LEU A 447 -36.07 53.23 -13.67
N LYS A 448 -35.67 53.18 -12.43
CA LYS A 448 -36.43 53.78 -11.33
C LYS A 448 -36.20 55.31 -11.27
N LEU A 449 -37.26 56.06 -11.09
CA LEU A 449 -37.24 57.56 -11.12
C LEU A 449 -36.23 58.19 -10.18
N TYR A 450 -35.94 57.59 -9.01
CA TYR A 450 -34.96 58.14 -8.08
C TYR A 450 -33.54 58.14 -8.64
N ARG A 451 -33.23 57.27 -9.59
CA ARG A 451 -31.90 57.20 -10.25
C ARG A 451 -31.63 58.35 -11.19
N LEU A 452 -32.60 59.24 -11.40
CA LEU A 452 -32.45 60.48 -12.18
C LEU A 452 -31.95 61.65 -11.33
N ILE A 453 -31.73 61.45 -10.04
CA ILE A 453 -31.16 62.48 -9.15
C ILE A 453 -29.69 62.63 -9.53
N GLY A 454 -29.18 63.88 -9.57
CA GLY A 454 -27.83 64.21 -10.03
C GLY A 454 -26.71 63.44 -9.32
N LEU A 455 -26.86 63.15 -8.05
CA LEU A 455 -25.91 62.32 -7.29
C LEU A 455 -25.85 60.84 -7.81
N GLU A 456 -27.04 60.26 -8.12
CA GLU A 456 -27.14 58.92 -8.68
C GLU A 456 -26.52 58.80 -10.08
N ILE A 457 -26.63 59.88 -10.91
CA ILE A 457 -26.01 59.94 -12.22
C ILE A 457 -24.48 60.00 -12.11
N LEU A 458 -23.95 60.71 -11.11
CA LEU A 458 -22.51 60.66 -10.83
C LEU A 458 -22.03 59.28 -10.43
N MET A 459 -22.75 58.62 -9.54
CA MET A 459 -22.45 57.22 -9.15
C MET A 459 -22.53 56.28 -10.35
N LEU A 460 -23.48 56.45 -11.27
CA LEU A 460 -23.60 55.66 -12.46
C LEU A 460 -22.37 55.83 -13.40
N LYS A 461 -21.84 57.04 -13.50
CA LYS A 461 -20.61 57.33 -14.26
C LYS A 461 -19.39 56.75 -13.58
N GLU A 462 -19.28 56.84 -12.25
CA GLU A 462 -18.19 56.20 -11.50
C GLU A 462 -18.19 54.67 -11.70
N GLU A 463 -19.39 54.02 -11.55
CA GLU A 463 -19.54 52.60 -11.81
C GLU A 463 -19.18 52.22 -13.26
N TYR A 464 -19.43 53.08 -14.24
CA TYR A 464 -19.04 52.84 -15.64
C TYR A 464 -17.52 52.90 -15.82
N GLU A 465 -16.84 53.89 -15.22
CA GLU A 465 -15.37 53.99 -15.26
C GLU A 465 -14.70 52.80 -14.59
N GLU A 466 -15.27 52.32 -13.45
CA GLU A 466 -14.77 51.06 -12.81
C GLU A 466 -14.93 49.84 -13.72
N ILE A 467 -16.01 49.77 -14.51
CA ILE A 467 -16.24 48.69 -15.46
C ILE A 467 -15.21 48.78 -16.57
N LEU A 468 -14.92 49.97 -17.11
CA LEU A 468 -13.92 50.18 -18.14
C LEU A 468 -12.51 49.79 -17.68
N ALA A 469 -12.13 50.21 -16.48
CA ALA A 469 -10.84 49.83 -15.89
C ALA A 469 -10.70 48.28 -15.71
N LYS A 470 -11.77 47.60 -15.27
CA LYS A 470 -11.80 46.15 -15.16
C LYS A 470 -11.75 45.47 -16.52
N ILE A 471 -12.40 46.01 -17.55
CA ILE A 471 -12.33 45.48 -18.90
C ILE A 471 -10.87 45.56 -19.41
N GLU A 472 -10.20 46.68 -19.26
CA GLU A 472 -8.80 46.85 -19.65
C GLU A 472 -7.90 45.85 -18.89
N GLU A 473 -8.10 45.69 -17.57
CA GLU A 473 -7.36 44.73 -16.76
C GLU A 473 -7.58 43.30 -17.28
N TYR A 474 -8.83 42.89 -17.55
CA TYR A 474 -9.13 41.54 -18.00
C TYR A 474 -8.72 41.26 -19.42
N GLU A 475 -8.75 42.27 -20.31
CA GLU A 475 -8.17 42.18 -21.66
C GLU A 475 -6.65 41.99 -21.60
N ASP A 476 -5.94 42.75 -20.74
CA ASP A 476 -4.52 42.57 -20.53
C ASP A 476 -4.18 41.17 -20.04
N ILE A 477 -4.94 40.65 -19.05
CA ILE A 477 -4.76 39.27 -18.54
C ILE A 477 -4.94 38.23 -19.64
N LEU A 478 -5.89 38.41 -20.55
CA LEU A 478 -6.17 37.46 -21.63
C LEU A 478 -5.16 37.55 -22.79
N ASN A 479 -4.66 38.74 -23.09
CA ASN A 479 -3.79 39.01 -24.24
C ASN A 479 -2.29 38.99 -23.91
N ASN A 480 -1.95 39.13 -22.61
CA ASN A 480 -0.58 39.23 -22.14
C ASN A 480 -0.25 38.06 -21.21
N GLU A 481 0.58 37.14 -21.65
CA GLU A 481 0.99 35.96 -20.88
C GLU A 481 1.63 36.32 -19.52
N LYS A 482 2.38 37.44 -19.47
CA LYS A 482 3.00 37.90 -18.22
C LYS A 482 1.93 38.28 -17.17
N SER A 483 0.88 38.97 -17.61
CA SER A 483 -0.23 39.37 -16.77
C SER A 483 -1.02 38.14 -16.25
N LEU A 484 -1.30 37.19 -17.13
CA LEU A 484 -1.90 35.89 -16.75
C LEU A 484 -1.06 35.16 -15.71
N LYS A 485 0.24 34.99 -15.97
CA LYS A 485 1.18 34.33 -15.04
C LYS A 485 1.26 35.09 -13.69
N ASN A 486 1.20 36.43 -13.71
CA ASN A 486 1.21 37.23 -12.48
C ASN A 486 -0.03 37.03 -11.61
N VAL A 487 -1.22 36.93 -12.21
CA VAL A 487 -2.47 36.67 -11.47
C VAL A 487 -2.40 35.30 -10.82
N ILE A 488 -2.04 34.27 -11.55
CA ILE A 488 -1.88 32.91 -11.04
C ILE A 488 -0.85 32.88 -9.89
N ARG A 489 0.28 33.54 -10.04
CA ARG A 489 1.30 33.63 -8.97
C ARG A 489 0.75 34.26 -7.71
N LYS A 490 -0.04 35.34 -7.80
CA LYS A 490 -0.67 35.97 -6.65
C LYS A 490 -1.68 35.04 -5.95
N GLU A 491 -2.47 34.29 -6.73
CA GLU A 491 -3.39 33.28 -6.18
C GLU A 491 -2.63 32.16 -5.48
N LEU A 492 -1.56 31.64 -6.08
CA LEU A 492 -0.71 30.60 -5.48
C LEU A 492 0.00 31.09 -4.20
N ASP A 493 0.50 32.34 -4.20
CA ASP A 493 1.12 32.94 -3.00
C ASP A 493 0.11 33.08 -1.85
N LYS A 494 -1.15 33.45 -2.16
CA LYS A 494 -2.22 33.46 -1.18
C LYS A 494 -2.48 32.08 -0.60
N ILE A 495 -2.60 31.04 -1.45
CA ILE A 495 -2.82 29.67 -1.03
C ILE A 495 -1.65 29.17 -0.16
N LYS A 496 -0.40 29.42 -0.57
CA LYS A 496 0.78 29.06 0.22
C LYS A 496 0.79 29.75 1.59
N LYS A 497 0.47 31.04 1.65
CA LYS A 497 0.48 31.80 2.88
C LYS A 497 -0.59 31.32 3.86
N GLU A 498 -1.77 30.95 3.36
CA GLU A 498 -2.94 30.61 4.19
C GLU A 498 -2.93 29.14 4.62
N PHE A 499 -2.50 28.22 3.73
CA PHE A 499 -2.62 26.77 3.93
C PHE A 499 -1.27 26.05 3.97
N GLY A 500 -0.16 26.76 3.76
CA GLY A 500 1.19 26.19 3.85
C GLY A 500 1.51 25.73 5.27
N ARG A 501 2.28 24.66 5.36
CA ARG A 501 2.76 24.10 6.63
C ARG A 501 4.25 23.79 6.54
N GLU A 502 4.90 23.67 7.67
CA GLU A 502 6.27 23.18 7.77
C GLU A 502 6.34 21.71 7.33
N ARG A 503 7.49 21.34 6.77
CA ARG A 503 7.79 19.97 6.38
C ARG A 503 7.86 19.08 7.61
N ARG A 504 7.24 17.91 7.53
CA ARG A 504 7.25 16.88 8.58
C ARG A 504 8.32 15.81 8.33
N THR A 505 8.44 15.34 7.08
CA THR A 505 9.36 14.25 6.71
C THR A 505 10.77 14.77 6.47
N VAL A 506 11.76 14.18 7.12
CA VAL A 506 13.18 14.45 6.86
C VAL A 506 13.66 13.58 5.70
N VAL A 507 14.43 14.18 4.78
CA VAL A 507 14.96 13.48 3.59
C VAL A 507 16.47 13.52 3.63
N GLU A 508 17.11 12.38 3.78
CA GLU A 508 18.55 12.23 3.92
C GLU A 508 19.07 10.93 3.32
N ASP A 509 20.37 10.79 3.19
CA ASP A 509 21.02 9.51 2.89
C ASP A 509 21.37 8.81 4.18
N GLY A 510 20.51 7.90 4.62
CA GLY A 510 20.72 7.09 5.82
C GLY A 510 21.67 5.92 5.57
N LYS A 511 22.40 5.49 6.61
CA LYS A 511 23.10 4.22 6.59
C LYS A 511 22.07 3.07 6.61
N GLU A 512 22.29 2.03 5.81
CA GLU A 512 21.48 0.81 5.94
C GLU A 512 21.56 0.27 7.38
N ALA A 513 20.42 -0.15 7.91
CA ALA A 513 20.39 -0.80 9.21
C ALA A 513 21.14 -2.15 9.11
N VAL A 514 22.32 -2.22 9.69
CA VAL A 514 23.09 -3.45 9.77
C VAL A 514 22.86 -4.05 11.15
N TYR A 515 22.02 -5.08 11.20
CA TYR A 515 21.88 -5.86 12.42
C TYR A 515 22.83 -7.05 12.36
N VAL A 516 23.89 -7.00 13.16
CA VAL A 516 24.73 -8.16 13.44
C VAL A 516 24.12 -8.83 14.68
N ALA A 517 23.56 -10.02 14.50
CA ALA A 517 23.11 -10.82 15.62
C ALA A 517 24.27 -10.97 16.60
N ALA A 518 24.01 -10.85 17.92
CA ALA A 518 25.05 -11.21 18.89
C ALA A 518 25.57 -12.60 18.56
N PRO A 519 26.86 -12.84 18.57
CA PRO A 519 27.37 -14.18 18.38
C PRO A 519 26.69 -15.09 19.41
N VAL A 520 25.95 -16.07 18.94
CA VAL A 520 25.32 -17.06 19.83
C VAL A 520 26.47 -17.78 20.47
N LYS A 521 26.51 -17.79 21.81
CA LYS A 521 27.50 -18.58 22.52
C LYS A 521 27.33 -20.05 22.14
N GLU A 522 28.32 -20.59 21.49
CA GLU A 522 28.28 -21.98 21.07
C GLU A 522 28.35 -22.92 22.30
N GLU A 523 27.34 -23.73 22.45
CA GLU A 523 27.22 -24.69 23.55
C GLU A 523 26.71 -26.01 23.03
N THR A 524 27.32 -27.10 23.53
CA THR A 524 26.80 -28.46 23.25
C THR A 524 25.51 -28.66 24.04
N VAL A 525 24.46 -29.01 23.33
CA VAL A 525 23.13 -29.38 23.88
C VAL A 525 22.74 -30.78 23.43
N TYR A 526 21.75 -31.35 24.08
CA TYR A 526 21.18 -32.65 23.74
C TYR A 526 19.77 -32.45 23.22
N PHE A 527 19.56 -32.72 21.94
CA PHE A 527 18.23 -32.89 21.39
C PHE A 527 17.62 -34.19 21.91
N VAL A 528 16.42 -34.16 22.44
CA VAL A 528 15.69 -35.34 22.90
C VAL A 528 14.28 -35.32 22.34
N MET A 529 13.82 -36.49 21.90
CA MET A 529 12.44 -36.69 21.43
C MET A 529 11.89 -38.02 21.94
N ASP A 530 10.68 -37.99 22.47
CA ASP A 530 10.00 -39.17 22.94
C ASP A 530 9.33 -39.96 21.81
N ARG A 531 8.71 -41.08 22.12
CA ARG A 531 7.99 -41.92 21.15
C ARG A 531 6.71 -41.30 20.60
N PHE A 532 6.21 -40.23 21.23
CA PHE A 532 5.02 -39.47 20.78
C PHE A 532 5.37 -38.23 19.95
N GLY A 533 6.66 -37.96 19.71
CA GLY A 533 7.13 -36.82 18.93
C GLY A 533 7.29 -35.52 19.73
N TYR A 534 7.19 -35.53 21.05
CA TYR A 534 7.53 -34.36 21.87
C TYR A 534 9.04 -34.16 21.93
N SER A 535 9.49 -32.99 21.55
CA SER A 535 10.90 -32.67 21.40
C SER A 535 11.30 -31.42 22.18
N LYS A 536 12.55 -31.40 22.63
CA LYS A 536 13.19 -30.27 23.30
C LYS A 536 14.70 -30.41 23.24
N THR A 537 15.40 -29.34 23.62
CA THR A 537 16.86 -29.38 23.88
C THR A 537 17.13 -29.30 25.37
N MET A 538 18.21 -29.94 25.82
CA MET A 538 18.68 -29.86 27.21
C MET A 538 20.15 -29.48 27.24
N ASP A 539 20.57 -28.73 28.25
CA ASP A 539 21.98 -28.47 28.52
C ASP A 539 22.73 -29.74 28.97
N LYS A 540 24.04 -29.78 28.79
CA LYS A 540 24.89 -30.91 29.13
C LYS A 540 24.76 -31.30 30.62
N ALA A 541 24.64 -30.35 31.54
CA ALA A 541 24.56 -30.64 32.97
C ALA A 541 23.23 -31.29 33.35
N THR A 542 22.13 -30.84 32.74
CA THR A 542 20.79 -31.42 32.91
C THR A 542 20.74 -32.85 32.34
N TYR A 543 21.34 -33.08 31.18
CA TYR A 543 21.44 -34.41 30.58
C TYR A 543 22.23 -35.36 31.47
N GLN A 544 23.42 -34.98 31.92
CA GLN A 544 24.29 -35.85 32.74
C GLN A 544 23.62 -36.25 34.08
N ARG A 545 22.92 -35.30 34.73
CA ARG A 545 22.21 -35.60 36.02
C ARG A 545 21.04 -36.57 35.86
N ASN A 546 20.43 -36.68 34.69
CA ASN A 546 19.24 -37.47 34.45
C ASN A 546 19.43 -38.58 33.41
N LYS A 547 20.68 -38.91 33.03
CA LYS A 547 21.02 -39.76 31.92
C LYS A 547 20.26 -41.10 31.88
N GLU A 548 20.18 -41.82 33.02
CA GLU A 548 19.52 -43.12 33.06
C GLU A 548 17.99 -43.02 32.78
N ASN A 549 17.35 -41.98 33.26
CA ASN A 549 15.92 -41.77 33.04
C ASN A 549 15.65 -41.30 31.60
N ILE A 550 16.55 -40.46 31.06
CA ILE A 550 16.45 -39.96 29.67
C ILE A 550 16.56 -41.12 28.67
N LEU A 551 17.49 -42.06 28.90
CA LEU A 551 17.66 -43.26 28.07
C LEU A 551 16.44 -44.20 28.08
N LYS A 552 15.62 -44.14 29.10
CA LYS A 552 14.36 -44.94 29.22
C LYS A 552 13.16 -44.25 28.58
N GLU A 553 13.13 -42.94 28.67
CA GLU A 553 11.95 -42.12 28.32
C GLU A 553 11.94 -41.63 26.89
N TYR A 554 13.13 -41.30 26.35
CA TYR A 554 13.26 -40.71 25.00
C TYR A 554 13.73 -41.72 23.94
N LYS A 555 13.07 -41.73 22.80
CA LYS A 555 13.40 -42.60 21.66
C LYS A 555 14.67 -42.11 20.91
N PHE A 556 14.80 -40.82 20.75
CA PHE A 556 15.93 -40.20 20.08
C PHE A 556 16.64 -39.23 21.03
N ILE A 557 17.97 -39.35 21.08
CA ILE A 557 18.85 -38.54 21.92
C ILE A 557 20.07 -38.24 21.07
N VAL A 558 20.20 -36.97 20.65
CA VAL A 558 21.25 -36.53 19.73
C VAL A 558 22.05 -35.39 20.36
N PRO A 559 23.33 -35.57 20.67
CA PRO A 559 24.23 -34.50 21.03
C PRO A 559 24.46 -33.61 19.82
N CYS A 560 24.36 -32.29 19.95
CA CYS A 560 24.55 -31.35 18.87
C CYS A 560 25.01 -30.00 19.38
N MET A 561 25.55 -29.16 18.51
CA MET A 561 25.78 -27.75 18.86
C MET A 561 24.47 -26.98 18.77
N ASN A 562 24.27 -26.01 19.67
CA ASN A 562 23.08 -25.16 19.64
C ASN A 562 22.94 -24.34 18.32
N THR A 563 24.03 -24.15 17.58
CA THR A 563 24.07 -23.47 16.30
C THR A 563 23.83 -24.37 15.09
N ASP A 564 23.75 -25.70 15.30
CA ASP A 564 23.57 -26.70 14.27
C ASP A 564 22.08 -26.93 13.90
N LYS A 565 21.84 -27.95 13.10
CA LYS A 565 20.51 -28.41 12.67
C LYS A 565 20.30 -29.88 13.06
N ILE A 566 19.07 -30.21 13.38
CA ILE A 566 18.61 -31.60 13.50
C ILE A 566 17.99 -32.04 12.17
N CYS A 567 18.43 -33.19 11.67
CA CYS A 567 17.97 -33.84 10.45
C CYS A 567 17.09 -35.05 10.81
N ILE A 568 15.82 -35.00 10.40
CA ILE A 568 14.79 -36.01 10.73
C ILE A 568 14.44 -36.76 9.44
N PHE A 569 14.67 -38.07 9.40
CA PHE A 569 14.33 -38.93 8.28
C PHE A 569 13.01 -39.64 8.50
N THR A 570 12.16 -39.70 7.47
CA THR A 570 10.84 -40.30 7.53
C THR A 570 10.71 -41.53 6.61
N ASN A 571 9.68 -42.33 6.87
CA ASN A 571 9.36 -43.51 6.05
C ASN A 571 9.08 -43.20 4.57
N LEU A 572 8.73 -41.96 4.25
CA LEU A 572 8.52 -41.48 2.88
C LEU A 572 9.83 -41.17 2.14
N GLY A 573 10.98 -41.43 2.77
CA GLY A 573 12.29 -41.14 2.20
C GLY A 573 12.61 -39.65 2.14
N VAL A 574 11.95 -38.84 2.95
CA VAL A 574 12.12 -37.40 3.10
C VAL A 574 13.02 -37.13 4.30
N MET A 575 13.82 -36.08 4.23
CA MET A 575 14.56 -35.51 5.35
C MET A 575 14.10 -34.10 5.64
N HIS A 576 13.73 -33.84 6.87
CA HIS A 576 13.40 -32.51 7.39
C HIS A 576 14.56 -31.96 8.20
N GLN A 577 14.83 -30.65 8.09
CA GLN A 577 15.88 -29.97 8.83
C GLN A 577 15.32 -28.86 9.73
N ILE A 578 15.66 -28.87 11.01
CA ILE A 578 15.27 -27.91 12.02
C ILE A 578 16.52 -27.32 12.66
N LYS A 579 16.61 -25.99 12.79
CA LYS A 579 17.69 -25.36 13.55
C LYS A 579 17.52 -25.68 15.03
N VAL A 580 18.60 -26.06 15.68
CA VAL A 580 18.59 -26.37 17.14
C VAL A 580 18.10 -25.17 17.95
N LEU A 581 18.40 -23.94 17.52
CA LEU A 581 17.92 -22.70 18.14
C LEU A 581 16.40 -22.52 18.08
N ASP A 582 15.73 -23.12 17.10
CA ASP A 582 14.28 -23.04 16.95
C ASP A 582 13.56 -24.06 17.85
N ILE A 583 14.30 -24.97 18.49
CA ILE A 583 13.77 -26.03 19.38
C ILE A 583 13.77 -25.50 20.82
N PRO A 584 12.67 -25.59 21.56
CA PRO A 584 12.63 -25.05 22.91
C PRO A 584 13.63 -25.75 23.85
N ALA A 585 14.35 -24.97 24.63
CA ALA A 585 15.20 -25.49 25.70
C ALA A 585 14.32 -25.82 26.92
N GLY A 586 14.53 -26.99 27.53
CA GLY A 586 13.73 -27.44 28.68
C GLY A 586 14.53 -28.23 29.70
N LYS A 587 14.00 -28.30 30.92
CA LYS A 587 14.45 -29.19 32.00
C LYS A 587 13.97 -30.60 31.78
N PHE A 588 14.48 -31.57 32.53
CA PHE A 588 14.07 -32.96 32.39
C PHE A 588 12.55 -33.17 32.49
N ARG A 589 11.87 -32.55 33.44
CA ARG A 589 10.43 -32.67 33.67
C ARG A 589 9.53 -31.93 32.68
N ASP A 590 10.08 -31.05 31.85
CA ASP A 590 9.28 -30.30 30.88
C ASP A 590 8.90 -31.27 29.74
N LYS A 591 7.66 -31.18 29.28
CA LYS A 591 7.14 -32.09 28.25
C LYS A 591 7.74 -31.83 26.85
N GLY A 592 8.21 -30.62 26.60
CA GLY A 592 8.65 -30.19 25.27
C GLY A 592 7.46 -29.83 24.36
N VAL A 593 7.73 -29.72 23.07
CA VAL A 593 6.76 -29.34 22.04
C VAL A 593 6.66 -30.43 20.98
N PRO A 594 5.47 -30.77 20.48
CA PRO A 594 5.32 -31.70 19.37
C PRO A 594 6.12 -31.25 18.16
N ILE A 595 6.80 -32.16 17.51
CA ILE A 595 7.64 -31.85 16.35
C ILE A 595 6.86 -31.24 15.18
N ASP A 596 5.57 -31.62 15.06
CA ASP A 596 4.63 -31.07 14.07
C ASP A 596 4.46 -29.54 14.21
N ASN A 597 4.55 -29.01 15.44
CA ASN A 597 4.41 -27.58 15.70
C ASN A 597 5.68 -26.78 15.40
N LEU A 598 6.82 -27.46 15.29
CA LEU A 598 8.10 -26.81 15.02
C LEU A 598 8.40 -26.78 13.53
N TYR A 599 7.71 -27.62 12.73
CA TYR A 599 8.09 -27.86 11.37
C TYR A 599 6.97 -28.45 10.49
N ASN A 600 7.14 -28.45 9.16
CA ASN A 600 6.20 -29.01 8.17
C ASN A 600 6.19 -30.56 8.14
N TYR A 601 6.30 -31.20 9.29
CA TYR A 601 6.12 -32.63 9.48
C TYR A 601 4.66 -32.92 9.76
N ASP A 602 4.10 -33.96 9.17
CA ASP A 602 2.70 -34.34 9.34
C ASP A 602 2.64 -35.78 9.84
N SER A 603 2.51 -35.94 11.16
CA SER A 603 2.46 -37.24 11.83
C SER A 603 1.28 -38.13 11.40
N THR A 604 0.31 -37.59 10.67
CA THR A 604 -0.80 -38.36 10.08
C THR A 604 -0.41 -39.07 8.78
N LYS A 605 0.64 -38.63 8.12
CA LYS A 605 1.08 -39.12 6.80
C LYS A 605 2.42 -39.84 6.83
N GLU A 606 3.28 -39.48 7.77
CA GLU A 606 4.64 -40.00 7.84
C GLU A 606 5.06 -40.31 9.28
N TYR A 607 6.04 -41.17 9.47
CA TYR A 607 6.63 -41.45 10.78
C TYR A 607 8.15 -41.38 10.72
N ILE A 608 8.74 -41.03 11.87
CA ILE A 608 10.17 -40.75 12.00
C ILE A 608 10.94 -42.07 12.12
N ILE A 609 11.89 -42.24 11.24
CA ILE A 609 12.78 -43.40 11.18
C ILE A 609 14.09 -43.14 11.94
N GLN A 610 14.74 -41.98 11.67
CA GLN A 610 16.04 -41.65 12.25
C GLN A 610 16.13 -40.13 12.48
N VAL A 611 16.91 -39.75 13.48
CA VAL A 611 17.25 -38.36 13.80
C VAL A 611 18.77 -38.26 13.98
N LEU A 612 19.40 -37.34 13.25
CA LEU A 612 20.82 -37.05 13.31
C LEU A 612 21.07 -35.57 13.43
N ASP A 613 22.20 -35.18 13.99
CA ASP A 613 22.68 -33.81 13.84
C ASP A 613 23.31 -33.63 12.43
N ALA A 614 23.24 -32.40 11.91
CA ALA A 614 23.67 -32.15 10.54
C ALA A 614 25.18 -32.32 10.35
N GLU A 615 25.98 -31.98 11.35
CA GLU A 615 27.43 -32.11 11.30
C GLU A 615 27.85 -33.58 11.18
N SER A 616 27.36 -34.43 12.08
CA SER A 616 27.62 -35.87 12.02
C SER A 616 27.08 -36.50 10.75
N MET A 617 25.91 -36.09 10.28
CA MET A 617 25.30 -36.58 9.05
C MET A 617 26.21 -36.29 7.83
N ILE A 618 26.70 -35.06 7.69
CA ILE A 618 27.51 -34.62 6.52
C ILE A 618 28.81 -35.40 6.44
N HIS A 619 29.42 -35.71 7.58
CA HIS A 619 30.69 -36.40 7.65
C HIS A 619 30.58 -37.95 7.60
N SER A 620 29.37 -38.50 7.58
CA SER A 620 29.11 -39.93 7.54
C SER A 620 28.65 -40.40 6.17
N SER A 621 28.85 -41.67 5.86
CA SER A 621 28.07 -42.37 4.86
C SER A 621 26.80 -42.92 5.48
N LEU A 622 25.67 -42.83 4.77
CA LEU A 622 24.36 -43.27 5.25
C LEU A 622 23.91 -44.52 4.51
N LEU A 623 23.59 -45.58 5.24
CA LEU A 623 22.95 -46.78 4.71
C LEU A 623 21.44 -46.63 4.79
N PHE A 624 20.76 -46.66 3.65
CA PHE A 624 19.30 -46.66 3.53
C PHE A 624 18.78 -48.06 3.28
N ALA A 625 17.77 -48.49 4.01
CA ALA A 625 17.09 -49.75 3.85
C ALA A 625 15.58 -49.58 3.71
N THR A 626 14.96 -50.27 2.76
CA THR A 626 13.50 -50.21 2.52
C THR A 626 12.81 -51.53 2.83
N ALA A 627 11.49 -51.49 3.02
CA ALA A 627 10.68 -52.65 3.31
C ALA A 627 10.75 -53.74 2.23
N LYS A 628 10.90 -53.36 0.94
CA LYS A 628 11.12 -54.28 -0.18
C LYS A 628 12.60 -54.70 -0.31
N SER A 629 13.39 -54.50 0.73
CA SER A 629 14.82 -54.90 0.80
C SER A 629 15.70 -54.21 -0.22
N MET A 630 15.41 -52.98 -0.62
CA MET A 630 16.32 -52.17 -1.42
C MET A 630 17.31 -51.47 -0.48
N LEU A 631 18.59 -51.59 -0.78
CA LEU A 631 19.70 -51.07 0.01
C LEU A 631 20.58 -50.14 -0.83
N LYS A 632 21.03 -49.06 -0.25
CA LYS A 632 22.07 -48.20 -0.82
C LYS A 632 22.88 -47.51 0.25
N VAL A 633 24.11 -47.22 -0.06
CA VAL A 633 24.96 -46.32 0.72
C VAL A 633 25.02 -45.00 -0.02
N MET A 634 25.00 -43.89 0.71
CA MET A 634 25.13 -42.55 0.17
C MET A 634 25.93 -41.66 1.11
N ASP A 635 26.77 -40.79 0.55
CA ASP A 635 27.47 -39.78 1.35
C ASP A 635 26.50 -38.76 1.89
N GLY A 636 26.54 -38.51 3.19
CA GLY A 636 25.63 -37.58 3.86
C GLY A 636 25.75 -36.11 3.38
N GLU A 637 26.93 -35.75 2.86
CA GLU A 637 27.20 -34.46 2.23
C GLU A 637 26.19 -34.14 1.09
N LEU A 638 25.73 -35.17 0.36
CA LEU A 638 24.73 -35.01 -0.70
C LEU A 638 23.34 -34.52 -0.19
N LEU A 639 23.11 -34.60 1.11
CA LEU A 639 21.91 -34.12 1.78
C LEU A 639 22.05 -32.70 2.37
N ASN A 640 23.27 -32.14 2.36
CA ASN A 640 23.52 -30.78 2.80
C ASN A 640 22.85 -29.78 1.83
N ALA A 641 21.73 -29.21 2.22
CA ALA A 641 20.95 -28.29 1.41
C ALA A 641 20.38 -27.14 2.27
N ALA A 642 20.15 -26.00 1.64
CA ALA A 642 19.52 -24.85 2.29
C ALA A 642 18.01 -25.06 2.54
N LYS A 643 17.38 -25.97 1.82
CA LYS A 643 15.93 -26.23 1.90
C LYS A 643 15.61 -26.97 3.20
N ARG A 644 14.52 -26.57 3.86
CA ARG A 644 14.02 -27.18 5.08
C ARG A 644 13.56 -28.65 4.91
N THR A 645 13.11 -29.02 3.72
CA THR A 645 12.67 -30.38 3.36
C THR A 645 13.42 -30.83 2.12
N VAL A 646 13.99 -32.03 2.16
CA VAL A 646 14.81 -32.62 1.10
C VAL A 646 14.37 -34.06 0.86
N GLN A 647 14.20 -34.47 -0.39
CA GLN A 647 14.03 -35.86 -0.72
C GLN A 647 15.35 -36.57 -0.50
N ALA A 648 15.44 -37.39 0.53
CA ALA A 648 16.68 -38.10 0.91
C ALA A 648 16.92 -39.33 0.02
N THR A 649 15.86 -40.06 -0.33
CA THR A 649 15.95 -41.22 -1.22
C THR A 649 14.71 -41.33 -2.10
N LYS A 650 14.89 -41.84 -3.33
CA LYS A 650 13.77 -42.20 -4.19
C LYS A 650 13.19 -43.55 -3.71
N LEU A 651 11.88 -43.60 -3.55
CA LEU A 651 11.11 -44.80 -3.27
C LEU A 651 10.19 -45.09 -4.46
N SER A 652 9.90 -46.36 -4.74
CA SER A 652 8.97 -46.79 -5.78
C SER A 652 7.96 -47.75 -5.16
N GLU A 653 6.83 -47.23 -4.70
CA GLU A 653 5.82 -48.02 -4.00
C GLU A 653 6.38 -48.83 -2.83
N ASP A 654 7.29 -48.19 -2.05
CA ASP A 654 8.10 -48.82 -1.00
C ASP A 654 8.21 -47.84 0.17
N GLU A 655 8.58 -48.31 1.35
CA GLU A 655 8.78 -47.49 2.55
C GLU A 655 10.23 -47.62 3.03
N LEU A 656 10.79 -46.51 3.47
CA LEU A 656 12.07 -46.49 4.19
C LEU A 656 11.84 -47.01 5.60
N ILE A 657 12.64 -48.01 6.00
CA ILE A 657 12.52 -48.62 7.33
C ILE A 657 13.68 -48.25 8.25
N GLU A 658 14.84 -47.91 7.68
CA GLU A 658 16.03 -47.61 8.49
C GLU A 658 17.01 -46.70 7.73
N VAL A 659 17.69 -45.82 8.48
CA VAL A 659 18.83 -45.01 8.02
C VAL A 659 19.93 -45.12 9.07
N ILE A 660 21.07 -45.71 8.69
CA ILE A 660 22.16 -45.96 9.63
C ILE A 660 23.40 -45.18 9.17
N PRO A 661 23.98 -44.31 10.00
CA PRO A 661 25.29 -43.72 9.73
C PRO A 661 26.35 -44.79 9.87
N ILE A 662 27.23 -44.88 8.88
CA ILE A 662 28.27 -45.88 8.78
C ILE A 662 29.57 -45.26 8.30
N ASP A 663 30.70 -45.87 8.71
CA ASP A 663 32.04 -45.62 8.13
C ASP A 663 32.25 -46.56 6.94
N TRP A 664 31.75 -46.17 5.76
CA TRP A 664 31.82 -47.00 4.59
C TRP A 664 33.18 -46.87 3.90
N MET A 665 33.90 -47.99 3.77
CA MET A 665 35.14 -48.10 2.99
C MET A 665 35.01 -49.24 1.96
N GLU A 666 35.58 -49.03 0.79
CA GLU A 666 35.67 -50.08 -0.23
C GLU A 666 36.52 -51.24 0.31
N GLY A 667 35.97 -52.46 0.27
CA GLY A 667 36.63 -53.64 0.87
C GLY A 667 36.41 -53.82 2.35
N SER A 668 35.56 -53.05 3.00
CA SER A 668 35.20 -53.23 4.41
C SER A 668 34.72 -54.65 4.72
N GLU A 669 35.27 -55.25 5.74
CA GLU A 669 34.87 -56.58 6.26
C GLU A 669 33.67 -56.50 7.22
N ASP A 670 33.09 -55.32 7.43
CA ASP A 670 31.91 -55.19 8.27
C ASP A 670 30.74 -55.98 7.67
N LYS A 671 29.87 -56.46 8.54
CA LYS A 671 28.79 -57.39 8.19
C LYS A 671 27.43 -56.77 8.44
N VAL A 672 26.56 -56.97 7.47
CA VAL A 672 25.15 -56.56 7.53
C VAL A 672 24.32 -57.80 7.75
N VAL A 673 23.38 -57.72 8.66
CA VAL A 673 22.35 -58.73 8.87
C VAL A 673 20.97 -58.17 8.61
N LEU A 674 20.26 -58.73 7.66
CA LEU A 674 18.87 -58.43 7.36
C LEU A 674 17.93 -59.38 8.08
N GLN A 675 16.82 -58.86 8.59
CA GLN A 675 15.74 -59.63 9.24
C GLN A 675 14.41 -59.30 8.58
N THR A 676 13.68 -60.34 8.17
CA THR A 676 12.36 -60.18 7.61
C THR A 676 11.25 -60.41 8.64
N LYS A 677 10.03 -59.99 8.32
CA LYS A 677 8.80 -60.21 9.16
C LYS A 677 8.58 -61.71 9.40
N GLU A 678 8.85 -62.57 8.41
CA GLU A 678 8.71 -64.02 8.51
C GLU A 678 9.87 -64.70 9.32
N GLY A 679 10.85 -63.92 9.79
CA GLY A 679 12.00 -64.42 10.56
C GLY A 679 13.07 -65.07 9.72
N VAL A 680 13.23 -64.61 8.50
CA VAL A 680 14.36 -65.00 7.68
C VAL A 680 15.51 -64.03 7.88
N PHE A 681 16.71 -64.56 8.08
CA PHE A 681 17.94 -63.80 8.28
C PHE A 681 18.93 -64.01 7.16
N LEU A 682 19.59 -62.94 6.71
CA LEU A 682 20.65 -62.96 5.74
C LEU A 682 21.83 -62.14 6.25
N LYS A 683 23.02 -62.73 6.32
CA LYS A 683 24.27 -62.04 6.66
C LYS A 683 25.17 -61.99 5.48
N PHE A 684 25.69 -60.80 5.14
CA PHE A 684 26.64 -60.56 4.04
C PHE A 684 27.55 -59.37 4.35
N LEU A 685 28.56 -59.09 3.49
CA LEU A 685 29.50 -58.00 3.71
C LEU A 685 28.89 -56.63 3.33
N LEU A 686 29.14 -55.61 4.14
CA LEU A 686 28.71 -54.24 3.90
C LEU A 686 29.26 -53.71 2.53
N SER A 687 30.46 -54.08 2.17
CA SER A 687 31.09 -53.71 0.89
C SER A 687 30.33 -54.20 -0.35
N GLU A 688 29.40 -55.16 -0.23
CA GLU A 688 28.51 -55.56 -1.33
C GLU A 688 27.42 -54.57 -1.63
N ILE A 689 27.20 -53.51 -0.78
CA ILE A 689 26.21 -52.45 -0.98
C ILE A 689 26.93 -51.25 -1.62
N PRO A 690 26.62 -50.92 -2.89
CA PRO A 690 27.32 -49.86 -3.59
C PRO A 690 26.89 -48.46 -3.11
N LYS A 691 27.81 -47.49 -3.15
CA LYS A 691 27.46 -46.05 -3.03
C LYS A 691 26.63 -45.61 -4.24
N LYS A 692 25.53 -44.88 -3.99
CA LYS A 692 24.60 -44.39 -5.02
C LYS A 692 24.18 -42.97 -4.72
N LYS A 693 23.73 -42.23 -5.75
CA LYS A 693 23.11 -40.88 -5.60
C LYS A 693 21.71 -40.96 -4.99
N LYS A 694 21.23 -39.87 -4.45
CA LYS A 694 19.90 -39.78 -3.83
C LYS A 694 18.73 -40.17 -4.76
N SER A 695 18.84 -39.95 -6.05
CA SER A 695 17.83 -40.33 -7.06
C SER A 695 17.79 -41.82 -7.41
N ALA A 696 18.74 -42.62 -6.94
CA ALA A 696 18.80 -44.06 -7.21
C ALA A 696 17.97 -44.87 -6.21
N LEU A 697 17.32 -45.92 -6.68
CA LEU A 697 16.51 -46.84 -5.83
C LEU A 697 17.37 -47.74 -4.95
N GLY A 698 18.62 -47.94 -5.28
CA GLY A 698 19.51 -48.89 -4.58
C GLY A 698 19.63 -50.24 -5.26
N VAL A 699 20.09 -51.22 -4.51
CA VAL A 699 20.25 -52.64 -4.93
C VAL A 699 19.48 -53.54 -3.98
N ARG A 700 18.98 -54.65 -4.48
CA ARG A 700 18.27 -55.61 -3.64
C ARG A 700 19.21 -56.26 -2.64
N GLY A 701 18.85 -56.22 -1.35
CA GLY A 701 19.61 -56.81 -0.25
C GLY A 701 19.35 -58.31 -0.13
N MET A 702 18.08 -58.73 -0.16
CA MET A 702 17.62 -60.09 0.01
C MET A 702 16.48 -60.42 -0.95
N LYS A 703 16.34 -61.67 -1.38
CA LYS A 703 15.18 -62.16 -2.13
C LYS A 703 14.06 -62.48 -1.14
N LEU A 704 13.04 -61.57 -1.10
CA LEU A 704 11.87 -61.77 -0.22
C LEU A 704 10.85 -62.75 -0.84
N SER A 705 10.10 -63.46 0.00
CA SER A 705 8.92 -64.21 -0.40
C SER A 705 7.76 -63.25 -0.75
N LYS A 706 6.67 -63.75 -1.39
CA LYS A 706 5.64 -62.90 -1.99
C LYS A 706 4.96 -61.95 -0.99
N ASP A 707 4.80 -62.35 0.28
CA ASP A 707 4.11 -61.57 1.31
C ASP A 707 5.06 -61.18 2.48
N ASP A 708 6.37 -61.32 2.30
CA ASP A 708 7.38 -60.99 3.31
C ASP A 708 7.97 -59.58 3.06
N SER A 709 8.40 -58.93 4.13
CA SER A 709 9.02 -57.61 4.09
C SER A 709 10.24 -57.55 5.01
N LEU A 710 11.23 -56.71 4.67
CA LEU A 710 12.32 -56.40 5.58
C LEU A 710 11.77 -55.58 6.75
N THR A 711 12.10 -56.02 7.98
CA THR A 711 11.69 -55.31 9.22
C THR A 711 12.87 -54.64 9.89
N ASN A 712 14.04 -55.26 9.88
CA ASN A 712 15.21 -54.73 10.55
C ASN A 712 16.49 -54.96 9.70
N ILE A 713 17.42 -54.05 9.84
CA ILE A 713 18.79 -54.17 9.34
C ILE A 713 19.78 -53.87 10.47
N TYR A 714 20.82 -54.67 10.58
CA TYR A 714 21.86 -54.49 11.58
C TYR A 714 23.20 -54.43 10.89
N VAL A 715 24.00 -53.40 11.19
CA VAL A 715 25.38 -53.23 10.75
C VAL A 715 26.26 -53.49 11.98
N MET A 716 26.96 -54.63 11.98
CA MET A 716 27.56 -55.16 13.21
C MET A 716 28.57 -54.23 13.86
N ALA A 717 29.49 -53.66 13.10
CA ALA A 717 30.47 -52.72 13.66
C ALA A 717 29.89 -51.35 13.93
N ALA A 718 29.18 -50.76 12.98
CA ALA A 718 28.63 -49.41 13.13
C ALA A 718 27.64 -49.25 14.31
N GLN A 719 26.86 -50.29 14.63
CA GLN A 719 25.94 -50.30 15.71
C GLN A 719 26.46 -51.02 16.98
N ASN A 720 27.67 -51.50 16.94
CA ASN A 720 28.30 -52.31 18.00
C ASN A 720 27.36 -53.43 18.49
N ILE A 721 26.76 -54.20 17.55
CA ILE A 721 25.77 -55.24 17.81
C ILE A 721 26.25 -56.58 17.33
N SER A 722 26.25 -57.59 18.24
CA SER A 722 26.69 -58.96 17.95
C SER A 722 25.57 -59.99 18.10
N SER A 723 24.48 -59.66 18.80
CA SER A 723 23.35 -60.51 19.01
C SER A 723 22.06 -59.71 19.19
N ILE A 724 20.91 -60.37 19.05
CA ILE A 724 19.58 -59.79 19.33
C ILE A 724 18.73 -60.84 20.07
N VAL A 725 17.74 -60.38 20.83
CA VAL A 725 16.71 -61.25 21.37
C VAL A 725 15.64 -61.48 20.29
N TYR A 726 15.58 -62.70 19.76
CA TYR A 726 14.57 -63.13 18.80
C TYR A 726 13.75 -64.30 19.34
N LYS A 727 12.41 -64.12 19.47
CA LYS A 727 11.50 -65.10 20.02
C LYS A 727 11.95 -65.62 21.41
N GLU A 728 12.24 -64.69 22.32
CA GLU A 728 12.69 -64.93 23.68
C GLU A 728 14.05 -65.60 23.84
N LYS A 729 14.80 -65.81 22.76
CA LYS A 729 16.16 -66.39 22.77
C LYS A 729 17.17 -65.41 22.15
N GLU A 730 18.39 -65.46 22.68
CA GLU A 730 19.48 -64.70 22.12
C GLU A 730 19.94 -65.33 20.81
N LEU A 731 19.91 -64.55 19.72
CA LEU A 731 20.43 -64.93 18.41
C LEU A 731 21.76 -64.20 18.17
N GLU A 732 22.84 -64.94 18.32
CA GLU A 732 24.20 -64.45 18.05
C GLU A 732 24.45 -64.42 16.55
N PHE A 733 24.79 -63.23 16.01
CA PHE A 733 24.99 -63.05 14.57
C PHE A 733 26.21 -63.81 14.01
N HIS A 734 27.17 -64.19 14.85
CA HIS A 734 28.31 -64.98 14.37
C HIS A 734 27.86 -66.40 13.95
N ARG A 735 26.79 -66.94 14.49
CA ARG A 735 26.22 -68.24 14.11
C ARG A 735 25.49 -68.23 12.77
N LEU A 736 25.14 -67.05 12.23
CA LEU A 736 24.53 -66.95 10.92
C LEU A 736 25.60 -67.14 9.82
N LYS A 737 25.26 -67.99 8.84
CA LYS A 737 26.18 -68.24 7.70
C LYS A 737 26.37 -66.94 6.89
N LEU A 738 27.62 -66.61 6.64
CA LEU A 738 27.95 -65.55 5.70
C LEU A 738 27.57 -65.99 4.27
N SER A 739 26.81 -65.19 3.58
CA SER A 739 26.25 -65.45 2.25
C SER A 739 26.47 -64.23 1.36
N LYS A 740 26.15 -64.32 0.08
CA LYS A 740 26.19 -63.18 -0.84
C LYS A 740 24.90 -62.36 -0.72
N ARG A 741 24.99 -61.09 -0.94
CA ARG A 741 23.84 -60.20 -1.11
C ARG A 741 22.88 -60.76 -2.18
N ASP A 742 21.62 -60.48 -2.13
CA ASP A 742 20.55 -60.95 -3.02
C ASP A 742 20.29 -62.48 -2.92
N SER A 743 20.67 -63.10 -1.81
CA SER A 743 20.32 -64.49 -1.48
C SER A 743 18.96 -64.61 -0.78
N LYS A 744 18.39 -65.82 -0.66
CA LYS A 744 17.09 -66.04 0.00
C LYS A 744 17.13 -65.98 1.53
N GLY A 745 18.32 -65.99 2.11
CA GLY A 745 18.47 -66.06 3.59
C GLY A 745 18.10 -67.40 4.20
N THR A 746 18.16 -67.46 5.54
CA THR A 746 17.86 -68.66 6.31
C THR A 746 16.77 -68.38 7.34
N LYS A 747 15.69 -69.17 7.34
CA LYS A 747 14.64 -69.06 8.34
C LYS A 747 15.15 -69.62 9.67
N VAL A 748 15.20 -68.79 10.69
CA VAL A 748 15.57 -69.23 12.03
C VAL A 748 14.32 -69.90 12.65
N ARG A 749 14.38 -71.24 12.75
CA ARG A 749 13.34 -72.03 13.39
C ARG A 749 13.53 -71.98 14.89
N ARG A 750 12.44 -72.26 15.64
CA ARG A 750 12.44 -72.30 17.11
C ARG A 750 13.53 -73.19 17.69
#